data_10c935b527c539238a91624f20643e4a
#
_entry.id   10c935b527c539238a91624f20643e4a
#
_cell.length_a   1.000
_cell.length_b   1.000
_cell.length_c   1.000
_cell.angle_alpha   90.00
_cell.angle_beta   90.00
_cell.angle_gamma   90.00
#
_symmetry.space_group_name_H-M   'P 1'
#
loop_
_entity.id
_entity.type
_entity.pdbx_description
1 polymer ?
#
loop_
_entity_poly.entity_id
_entity_poly.type
_entity_poly.pdbx_seq_one_letter_code
_entity_poly.pdbx_strand_id
1 'polypeptide(L)'
;MDESFIQGYGGDIGFRLLTPIADLLSGPVWLRLKGIDIYGSTPSLSASPSQAGGLPIQLPYRVPSPKFSRNLLISIDVSRIPYQAETSIAVNPLNPDNIVIGMNDYGVYGPSAYASLDGGERWDGPFAMTPLLKDDYGSDVSLAFDREGRVYFAYMSIGFKYVTVNRIVFGDEKASIVVSRSDDGGFRWSPPTIAAVGDIYAHENEVVIVFLDRPRIAIGPDPLDLNRDRIYVTYTEFVLRYPLIPQYPYVLAPTISVTIKLVYSTDGGETWSLPRPVSPTYSHILGEEKRRIVQGSNPKVGRDGTLYVAYYDSLDDGPWDGLFAPTIVKSMDGGRSFTKPIYIDYLPEMDYELPPTLFRAWVSMMPQIDIGPNREVYLVVAAKPDDSDIFFYRSLNGGESWSTGKRLNDDKTNRDQFIPAIAVSPNGTIHVSWADRRDDPKDIEYHIYYTKSSDRGEKWMENTRVTDYPSNPNYGLYLYIGDYFSIAATDEEVYVSWTDTRLGRPYSPNMKIGFARTRHIPLPSILVSPPSGHAGQEITIMGENFIPNGEVYIRVGDAYLSAIRSDRDGRFQSKIFMPILGEGPYKIEVIDASGNRAETYFYCELGIDTLEKSIDLMKKEFDKIIGKTTPGNISSPADKSYEEVLKSLRILEDKIEKLESESSYMKNVSYLLLTVLAILCIVVLILVWRYRRAKKE
;
A
#
# COMPACT_ATOMS: atom_id res chain seq x y z
N MET A 1 3.86 -20.03 31.76
CA MET A 1 4.89 -18.97 31.77
C MET A 1 5.68 -19.13 30.51
N ASP A 2 5.34 -18.38 29.53
CA ASP A 2 5.96 -18.46 28.20
C ASP A 2 7.24 -17.62 28.18
N GLU A 3 8.26 -18.11 27.48
CA GLU A 3 9.64 -17.60 27.53
C GLU A 3 9.83 -16.28 26.75
N SER A 4 9.20 -15.20 27.22
CA SER A 4 9.53 -13.85 26.69
C SER A 4 10.60 -13.16 27.56
N PHE A 5 11.71 -13.88 27.84
CA PHE A 5 12.86 -13.31 28.53
C PHE A 5 13.85 -12.70 27.56
N ILE A 6 14.19 -11.44 27.75
CA ILE A 6 15.35 -10.84 27.10
C ILE A 6 16.58 -11.20 27.94
N GLN A 7 17.42 -12.12 27.44
CA GLN A 7 18.79 -12.28 27.91
C GLN A 7 19.63 -11.10 27.37
N GLY A 8 19.97 -10.15 28.22
CA GLY A 8 20.86 -9.10 27.80
C GLY A 8 21.26 -8.16 28.92
N TYR A 9 22.52 -7.97 29.09
CA TYR A 9 23.25 -7.04 29.97
C TYR A 9 23.40 -7.45 31.45
N GLY A 10 24.47 -8.15 31.73
CA GLY A 10 25.07 -8.16 33.07
C GLY A 10 24.37 -8.99 34.13
N GLY A 11 23.52 -9.95 33.77
CA GLY A 11 22.91 -10.86 34.74
C GLY A 11 21.57 -10.40 35.32
N ASP A 12 21.01 -9.32 34.82
CA ASP A 12 19.66 -8.86 35.18
C ASP A 12 18.58 -9.58 34.37
N ILE A 13 17.42 -9.86 34.99
CA ILE A 13 16.25 -10.47 34.33
C ILE A 13 15.50 -9.35 33.60
N GLY A 14 15.30 -9.49 32.29
CA GLY A 14 14.57 -8.50 31.48
C GLY A 14 13.11 -8.93 31.21
N PHE A 15 12.18 -8.00 31.27
CA PHE A 15 10.76 -8.19 30.95
C PHE A 15 10.29 -7.24 29.87
N ARG A 16 9.58 -7.76 28.86
CA ARG A 16 8.78 -6.98 27.90
C ARG A 16 7.39 -6.75 28.46
N LEU A 17 6.97 -5.48 28.53
CA LEU A 17 5.72 -5.08 29.20
C LEU A 17 4.48 -5.17 28.33
N LEU A 18 4.63 -5.02 27.00
CA LEU A 18 3.49 -5.01 26.05
C LEU A 18 3.11 -6.39 25.53
N THR A 19 3.94 -7.42 25.76
CA THR A 19 3.67 -8.79 25.27
C THR A 19 2.25 -9.31 25.58
N PRO A 20 1.66 -9.05 26.78
CA PRO A 20 0.33 -9.53 27.08
C PRO A 20 -0.81 -8.96 26.22
N ILE A 21 -0.58 -7.83 25.59
CA ILE A 21 -1.57 -7.16 24.73
C ILE A 21 -1.10 -7.02 23.27
N ALA A 22 -0.04 -7.74 22.89
CA ALA A 22 0.58 -7.60 21.56
C ALA A 22 -0.45 -7.66 20.42
N ASP A 23 -1.37 -8.60 20.50
CA ASP A 23 -2.37 -8.80 19.45
C ASP A 23 -3.41 -7.68 19.34
N LEU A 24 -3.51 -6.81 20.34
CA LEU A 24 -4.42 -5.65 20.36
C LEU A 24 -3.76 -4.40 19.76
N LEU A 25 -2.43 -4.34 19.69
CA LEU A 25 -1.69 -3.15 19.32
C LEU A 25 -1.64 -2.94 17.80
N SER A 26 -1.29 -1.73 17.40
CA SER A 26 -1.08 -1.35 15.99
C SER A 26 -0.05 -2.23 15.29
N GLY A 27 -0.19 -2.35 13.96
CA GLY A 27 0.57 -3.30 13.15
C GLY A 27 2.09 -3.27 13.34
N PRO A 28 2.78 -2.11 13.28
CA PRO A 28 4.22 -2.05 13.49
C PRO A 28 4.69 -2.54 14.86
N VAL A 29 3.95 -2.18 15.93
CA VAL A 29 4.25 -2.62 17.30
C VAL A 29 4.02 -4.13 17.44
N TRP A 30 2.90 -4.62 16.92
CA TRP A 30 2.58 -6.04 16.88
C TRP A 30 3.68 -6.87 16.19
N LEU A 31 4.12 -6.46 14.99
CA LEU A 31 5.19 -7.13 14.25
C LEU A 31 6.48 -7.21 15.08
N ARG A 32 6.89 -6.11 15.73
CA ARG A 32 8.10 -6.09 16.57
C ARG A 32 7.97 -6.96 17.80
N LEU A 33 6.81 -6.99 18.45
CA LEU A 33 6.56 -7.87 19.60
C LEU A 33 6.56 -9.36 19.21
N LYS A 34 6.20 -9.69 17.97
CA LYS A 34 6.35 -11.04 17.39
C LYS A 34 7.80 -11.34 16.96
N GLY A 35 8.76 -10.45 17.23
CA GLY A 35 10.19 -10.64 16.89
C GLY A 35 10.55 -10.29 15.45
N ILE A 36 9.66 -9.62 14.73
CA ILE A 36 9.87 -9.19 13.35
C ILE A 36 10.45 -7.77 13.38
N ASP A 37 11.76 -7.66 13.21
CA ASP A 37 12.44 -6.36 13.12
C ASP A 37 12.34 -5.84 11.68
N ILE A 38 11.40 -4.92 11.47
CA ILE A 38 11.14 -4.31 10.15
C ILE A 38 12.27 -3.34 9.76
N TYR A 39 12.92 -2.73 10.74
CA TYR A 39 13.86 -1.63 10.53
C TYR A 39 15.34 -2.02 10.69
N GLY A 40 15.66 -3.06 11.44
CA GLY A 40 17.03 -3.37 11.87
C GLY A 40 17.74 -4.50 11.15
N SER A 41 17.05 -5.50 10.69
CA SER A 41 17.59 -6.55 9.86
C SER A 41 16.93 -6.49 8.49
N THR A 42 17.70 -6.07 7.47
CA THR A 42 17.37 -6.57 6.14
C THR A 42 17.21 -8.09 6.32
N PRO A 43 16.06 -8.68 5.99
CA PRO A 43 16.02 -10.11 5.79
C PRO A 43 17.22 -10.39 4.90
N SER A 44 18.12 -11.28 5.30
CA SER A 44 19.22 -11.72 4.46
C SER A 44 18.67 -12.58 3.32
N LEU A 45 17.66 -12.11 2.66
CA LEU A 45 17.39 -12.38 1.28
C LEU A 45 18.53 -11.71 0.55
N SER A 46 19.63 -12.47 0.40
CA SER A 46 20.73 -12.22 -0.51
C SER A 46 20.24 -12.31 -1.98
N ALA A 47 19.17 -11.63 -2.27
CA ALA A 47 18.82 -11.15 -3.57
C ALA A 47 19.31 -9.71 -3.62
N SER A 48 20.62 -9.52 -3.86
CA SER A 48 21.03 -8.43 -4.73
C SER A 48 19.97 -8.34 -5.79
N PRO A 49 19.52 -7.14 -6.23
CA PRO A 49 18.84 -7.03 -7.49
C PRO A 49 19.84 -7.66 -8.48
N SER A 50 19.66 -8.95 -8.70
CA SER A 50 20.45 -9.65 -9.66
C SER A 50 20.11 -8.90 -10.95
N GLN A 51 21.12 -8.43 -11.62
CA GLN A 51 21.14 -8.32 -13.06
C GLN A 51 20.97 -9.73 -13.67
N ALA A 52 20.07 -10.52 -13.13
CA ALA A 52 19.51 -11.66 -13.79
C ALA A 52 18.60 -11.04 -14.82
N GLY A 53 19.00 -11.08 -16.08
CA GLY A 53 18.15 -10.83 -17.24
C GLY A 53 17.01 -11.83 -17.28
N GLY A 54 16.21 -11.85 -16.22
CA GLY A 54 14.90 -12.49 -16.18
C GLY A 54 13.97 -11.69 -17.06
N LEU A 55 13.15 -12.37 -17.84
CA LEU A 55 12.06 -11.76 -18.59
C LEU A 55 11.26 -10.87 -17.61
N PRO A 56 10.90 -9.64 -18.00
CA PRO A 56 10.11 -8.75 -17.18
C PRO A 56 8.84 -9.48 -16.74
N ILE A 57 8.46 -9.30 -15.49
CA ILE A 57 7.28 -9.93 -14.93
C ILE A 57 6.07 -9.38 -15.67
N GLN A 58 5.45 -10.22 -16.47
CA GLN A 58 4.22 -9.85 -17.15
C GLN A 58 3.10 -9.88 -16.13
N LEU A 59 2.64 -8.70 -15.70
CA LEU A 59 1.43 -8.61 -14.90
C LEU A 59 0.25 -9.13 -15.73
N PRO A 60 -0.69 -9.87 -15.13
CA PRO A 60 -1.89 -10.29 -15.81
C PRO A 60 -2.68 -9.09 -16.34
N TYR A 61 -3.57 -9.38 -17.28
CA TYR A 61 -4.41 -8.35 -17.89
C TYR A 61 -5.21 -7.59 -16.83
N ARG A 62 -5.13 -6.27 -16.86
CA ARG A 62 -5.95 -5.39 -16.02
C ARG A 62 -7.39 -5.42 -16.49
N VAL A 63 -8.31 -5.55 -15.56
CA VAL A 63 -9.74 -5.38 -15.83
C VAL A 63 -10.15 -4.01 -15.34
N PRO A 64 -10.39 -3.04 -16.22
CA PRO A 64 -10.76 -1.69 -15.81
C PRO A 64 -11.99 -1.67 -14.92
N SER A 65 -12.01 -0.75 -13.96
CA SER A 65 -13.22 -0.45 -13.20
C SER A 65 -14.26 0.20 -14.10
N PRO A 66 -15.55 -0.14 -13.95
CA PRO A 66 -16.61 0.49 -14.76
C PRO A 66 -16.90 1.95 -14.39
N LYS A 67 -16.49 2.39 -13.19
CA LYS A 67 -16.86 3.73 -12.68
C LYS A 67 -15.68 4.51 -12.09
N PHE A 68 -14.55 3.87 -11.88
CA PHE A 68 -13.36 4.51 -11.35
C PHE A 68 -12.28 4.61 -12.41
N SER A 69 -11.40 5.58 -12.24
CA SER A 69 -10.20 5.75 -13.05
C SER A 69 -9.32 4.49 -13.04
N ARG A 70 -8.37 4.42 -13.97
CA ARG A 70 -7.24 3.49 -13.79
C ARG A 70 -6.64 3.68 -12.41
N ASN A 71 -6.17 2.61 -11.81
CA ASN A 71 -5.52 2.73 -10.50
C ASN A 71 -4.09 3.27 -10.66
N LEU A 72 -3.74 4.19 -9.77
CA LEU A 72 -2.37 4.66 -9.60
C LEU A 72 -1.75 4.02 -8.36
N LEU A 73 -0.45 3.75 -8.42
CA LEU A 73 0.37 3.58 -7.23
C LEU A 73 1.01 4.94 -6.95
N ILE A 74 0.59 5.60 -5.87
CA ILE A 74 1.03 6.97 -5.57
C ILE A 74 2.44 7.01 -5.00
N SER A 75 2.84 5.97 -4.32
CA SER A 75 4.14 5.86 -3.69
C SER A 75 5.02 4.92 -4.48
N ILE A 76 6.13 5.44 -5.01
CA ILE A 76 7.16 4.65 -5.64
C ILE A 76 8.41 4.81 -4.82
N ASP A 77 8.43 4.04 -3.76
CA ASP A 77 9.60 3.90 -2.94
C ASP A 77 10.62 2.99 -3.64
N VAL A 78 11.81 3.52 -3.83
CA VAL A 78 12.99 2.79 -4.33
C VAL A 78 13.88 2.30 -3.19
N SER A 79 13.42 2.45 -1.94
CA SER A 79 14.14 1.97 -0.76
C SER A 79 14.24 0.44 -0.75
N ARG A 80 15.09 -0.07 0.14
CA ARG A 80 15.20 -1.51 0.35
C ARG A 80 14.03 -2.10 1.15
N ILE A 81 13.17 -1.25 1.69
CA ILE A 81 12.01 -1.61 2.51
C ILE A 81 10.76 -1.07 1.80
N PRO A 82 10.24 -1.78 0.79
CA PRO A 82 9.20 -1.27 -0.09
C PRO A 82 7.79 -1.46 0.48
N TYR A 83 7.60 -1.18 1.77
CA TYR A 83 6.33 -1.44 2.46
C TYR A 83 5.66 -0.13 2.87
N GLN A 84 4.46 0.08 2.36
CA GLN A 84 3.57 1.17 2.74
C GLN A 84 2.17 0.62 3.00
N ALA A 85 1.53 1.03 4.09
CA ALA A 85 0.22 0.56 4.51
C ALA A 85 -0.54 1.62 5.31
N GLU A 86 -1.79 1.34 5.66
CA GLU A 86 -2.61 2.17 6.55
C GLU A 86 -2.81 3.59 6.05
N THR A 87 -3.57 3.70 4.99
CA THR A 87 -3.77 4.97 4.30
C THR A 87 -4.85 5.83 4.96
N SER A 88 -4.59 7.14 5.05
CA SER A 88 -5.56 8.17 5.40
C SER A 88 -5.60 9.23 4.31
N ILE A 89 -6.77 9.49 3.71
CA ILE A 89 -6.96 10.48 2.65
C ILE A 89 -7.78 11.67 3.15
N ALA A 90 -7.35 12.87 2.79
CA ALA A 90 -8.10 14.10 3.06
C ALA A 90 -8.11 15.01 1.83
N VAL A 91 -9.24 15.69 1.61
CA VAL A 91 -9.45 16.64 0.52
C VAL A 91 -9.61 18.03 1.08
N ASN A 92 -8.95 19.01 0.48
CA ASN A 92 -9.01 20.39 0.90
C ASN A 92 -10.41 20.98 0.58
N PRO A 93 -11.16 21.46 1.60
CA PRO A 93 -12.52 21.99 1.37
C PRO A 93 -12.53 23.27 0.51
N LEU A 94 -11.42 23.98 0.41
CA LEU A 94 -11.29 25.20 -0.40
C LEU A 94 -10.79 24.94 -1.83
N ASN A 95 -10.12 23.80 -2.03
CA ASN A 95 -9.59 23.40 -3.32
C ASN A 95 -9.69 21.88 -3.47
N PRO A 96 -10.75 21.33 -4.07
CA PRO A 96 -10.95 19.88 -4.22
C PRO A 96 -9.86 19.17 -5.04
N ASP A 97 -9.08 19.89 -5.84
CA ASP A 97 -7.93 19.32 -6.54
C ASP A 97 -6.70 19.13 -5.63
N ASN A 98 -6.70 19.74 -4.44
CA ASN A 98 -5.68 19.49 -3.42
C ASN A 98 -6.09 18.31 -2.52
N ILE A 99 -5.37 17.21 -2.67
CA ILE A 99 -5.58 15.96 -1.95
C ILE A 99 -4.29 15.60 -1.23
N VAL A 100 -4.40 15.14 0.01
CA VAL A 100 -3.27 14.62 0.78
C VAL A 100 -3.57 13.19 1.21
N ILE A 101 -2.62 12.29 0.99
CA ILE A 101 -2.66 10.91 1.50
C ILE A 101 -1.48 10.70 2.43
N GLY A 102 -1.78 10.30 3.66
CA GLY A 102 -0.81 9.83 4.65
C GLY A 102 -0.79 8.31 4.71
N MET A 103 0.35 7.75 5.10
CA MET A 103 0.56 6.32 5.21
C MET A 103 1.66 5.97 6.21
N ASN A 104 1.64 4.78 6.75
CA ASN A 104 2.82 4.19 7.35
C ASN A 104 3.81 3.83 6.24
N ASP A 105 4.99 4.41 6.28
CA ASP A 105 6.05 4.20 5.29
C ASP A 105 7.30 3.65 5.98
N TYR A 106 7.46 2.34 5.87
CA TYR A 106 8.59 1.65 6.52
C TYR A 106 9.95 1.98 5.89
N GLY A 107 9.94 2.50 4.66
CA GLY A 107 11.14 2.95 3.97
C GLY A 107 11.79 4.20 4.56
N VAL A 108 11.00 5.02 5.27
CA VAL A 108 11.45 6.26 5.94
C VAL A 108 11.36 6.20 7.46
N TYR A 109 11.15 5.01 8.03
CA TYR A 109 11.03 4.76 9.47
C TYR A 109 9.85 5.46 10.15
N GLY A 110 8.79 5.76 9.40
CA GLY A 110 7.64 6.43 9.98
C GLY A 110 6.58 6.83 8.97
N PRO A 111 5.59 7.62 9.39
CA PRO A 111 4.58 8.11 8.50
C PRO A 111 5.15 9.03 7.43
N SER A 112 4.58 8.96 6.24
CA SER A 112 4.83 9.91 5.18
C SER A 112 3.53 10.40 4.56
N ALA A 113 3.60 11.57 3.93
CA ALA A 113 2.50 12.14 3.14
C ALA A 113 2.88 12.25 1.67
N TYR A 114 1.89 12.12 0.82
CA TYR A 114 1.93 12.53 -0.58
C TYR A 114 0.82 13.55 -0.82
N ALA A 115 1.10 14.57 -1.62
CA ALA A 115 0.17 15.64 -1.93
C ALA A 115 -0.03 15.79 -3.44
N SER A 116 -1.25 16.11 -3.85
CA SER A 116 -1.62 16.42 -5.22
C SER A 116 -2.32 17.77 -5.28
N LEU A 117 -2.15 18.51 -6.38
CA LEU A 117 -2.86 19.77 -6.69
C LEU A 117 -3.70 19.67 -7.98
N ASP A 118 -3.80 18.48 -8.57
CA ASP A 118 -4.54 18.21 -9.81
C ASP A 118 -5.60 17.11 -9.64
N GLY A 119 -6.09 16.95 -8.40
CA GLY A 119 -7.12 15.97 -8.07
C GLY A 119 -6.60 14.54 -8.08
N GLY A 120 -5.30 14.31 -7.90
CA GLY A 120 -4.71 12.98 -7.80
C GLY A 120 -4.19 12.41 -9.12
N GLU A 121 -3.98 13.24 -10.16
CA GLU A 121 -3.31 12.80 -11.39
C GLU A 121 -1.81 12.60 -11.17
N ARG A 122 -1.21 13.52 -10.38
CA ARG A 122 0.20 13.51 -9.99
C ARG A 122 0.33 13.70 -8.50
N TRP A 123 1.38 13.13 -7.95
CA TRP A 123 1.65 13.11 -6.53
C TRP A 123 3.09 13.52 -6.26
N ASP A 124 3.27 14.49 -5.38
CA ASP A 124 4.56 14.87 -4.81
C ASP A 124 4.74 14.22 -3.44
N GLY A 125 5.97 13.79 -3.14
CA GLY A 125 6.34 13.11 -1.90
C GLY A 125 7.49 12.10 -2.12
N PRO A 126 7.84 11.28 -1.12
CA PRO A 126 7.28 11.26 0.23
C PRO A 126 7.71 12.47 1.06
N PHE A 127 6.77 13.08 1.79
CA PHE A 127 7.07 14.04 2.85
C PHE A 127 7.06 13.29 4.17
N ALA A 128 8.25 12.90 4.65
CA ALA A 128 8.39 12.11 5.86
C ALA A 128 8.07 12.93 7.09
N MET A 129 7.25 12.39 8.01
CA MET A 129 6.94 12.99 9.29
C MET A 129 8.10 12.75 10.27
N THR A 130 8.44 13.79 11.03
CA THR A 130 9.51 13.71 12.00
C THR A 130 8.99 13.10 13.31
N PRO A 131 9.59 12.02 13.84
CA PRO A 131 9.28 11.55 15.20
C PRO A 131 9.83 12.53 16.25
N LEU A 132 9.42 12.38 17.53
CA LEU A 132 9.86 13.26 18.62
C LEU A 132 11.35 13.16 18.89
N LEU A 133 11.91 11.98 18.86
CA LEU A 133 13.33 11.72 19.06
C LEU A 133 13.93 11.06 17.82
N LYS A 134 15.23 11.26 17.62
CA LYS A 134 15.94 10.77 16.43
C LYS A 134 15.84 9.26 16.23
N ASP A 135 15.80 8.50 17.31
CA ASP A 135 15.80 7.04 17.31
C ASP A 135 14.38 6.46 17.46
N ASP A 136 13.36 7.32 17.53
CA ASP A 136 11.96 6.92 17.49
C ASP A 136 11.56 6.56 16.04
N TYR A 137 10.51 5.75 15.92
CA TYR A 137 9.81 5.54 14.66
C TYR A 137 8.36 6.02 14.79
N GLY A 138 7.65 6.12 13.67
CA GLY A 138 6.26 6.55 13.67
C GLY A 138 5.31 5.49 13.14
N SER A 139 4.04 5.59 13.52
CA SER A 139 2.97 4.69 13.08
C SER A 139 1.60 5.36 13.17
N ASP A 140 0.59 4.68 12.64
CA ASP A 140 -0.84 4.99 12.71
C ASP A 140 -1.20 6.43 12.34
N VAL A 141 -1.64 6.57 11.12
CA VAL A 141 -1.84 7.87 10.49
C VAL A 141 -3.30 8.29 10.46
N SER A 142 -3.53 9.57 10.67
CA SER A 142 -4.85 10.18 10.47
C SER A 142 -4.73 11.63 10.01
N LEU A 143 -5.41 11.98 8.91
CA LEU A 143 -5.41 13.30 8.28
C LEU A 143 -6.76 13.97 8.37
N ALA A 144 -6.75 15.29 8.53
CA ALA A 144 -7.94 16.13 8.35
C ALA A 144 -7.54 17.54 7.90
N PHE A 145 -8.34 18.11 7.00
CA PHE A 145 -8.29 19.54 6.69
C PHE A 145 -9.21 20.32 7.62
N ASP A 146 -8.82 21.56 7.93
CA ASP A 146 -9.74 22.54 8.51
C ASP A 146 -10.42 23.36 7.40
N ARG A 147 -11.37 24.22 7.79
CA ARG A 147 -12.11 25.08 6.87
C ARG A 147 -11.26 26.15 6.18
N GLU A 148 -10.04 26.40 6.68
CA GLU A 148 -9.10 27.37 6.14
C GLU A 148 -8.11 26.72 5.14
N GLY A 149 -8.24 25.41 4.91
CA GLY A 149 -7.41 24.65 3.96
C GLY A 149 -6.06 24.22 4.52
N ARG A 150 -5.86 24.28 5.84
CA ARG A 150 -4.70 23.70 6.51
C ARG A 150 -4.95 22.24 6.78
N VAL A 151 -3.94 21.40 6.54
CA VAL A 151 -4.03 19.97 6.80
C VAL A 151 -3.21 19.58 8.03
N TYR A 152 -3.79 18.74 8.86
CA TYR A 152 -3.20 18.22 10.08
C TYR A 152 -2.99 16.72 9.98
N PHE A 153 -1.85 16.26 10.46
CA PHE A 153 -1.41 14.88 10.42
C PHE A 153 -1.15 14.40 11.85
N ALA A 154 -2.06 13.60 12.38
CA ALA A 154 -1.89 12.96 13.68
C ALA A 154 -1.25 11.58 13.49
N TYR A 155 -0.26 11.23 14.33
CA TYR A 155 0.45 9.96 14.28
C TYR A 155 1.07 9.62 15.63
N MET A 156 1.54 8.38 15.77
CA MET A 156 2.31 7.92 16.92
C MET A 156 3.79 8.20 16.70
N SER A 157 4.48 8.73 17.73
CA SER A 157 5.94 8.69 17.84
C SER A 157 6.29 7.65 18.88
N ILE A 158 7.00 6.60 18.48
CA ILE A 158 7.24 5.41 19.28
C ILE A 158 8.73 5.29 19.55
N GLY A 159 9.08 5.33 20.82
CA GLY A 159 10.46 5.17 21.31
C GLY A 159 10.53 4.08 22.36
N PHE A 160 11.74 3.69 22.73
CA PHE A 160 11.98 2.65 23.72
C PHE A 160 12.38 3.25 25.07
N LYS A 161 11.84 2.73 26.17
CA LYS A 161 12.20 3.15 27.53
C LYS A 161 12.40 1.96 28.46
N TYR A 162 13.40 2.08 29.33
CA TYR A 162 13.73 1.11 30.38
C TYR A 162 13.54 1.70 31.75
N VAL A 163 13.11 0.87 32.70
CA VAL A 163 13.03 1.16 34.13
C VAL A 163 13.60 -0.03 34.91
N THR A 164 14.49 0.22 35.81
CA THR A 164 15.07 -0.82 36.66
C THR A 164 14.52 -0.71 38.07
N VAL A 165 13.95 -1.79 38.58
CA VAL A 165 13.42 -1.90 39.94
C VAL A 165 13.87 -3.22 40.55
N ASN A 166 14.49 -3.20 41.72
CA ASN A 166 14.94 -4.39 42.44
C ASN A 166 15.81 -5.35 41.59
N ARG A 167 16.70 -4.82 40.75
CA ARG A 167 17.55 -5.55 39.77
C ARG A 167 16.77 -6.24 38.64
N ILE A 168 15.51 -5.92 38.45
CA ILE A 168 14.75 -6.35 37.29
C ILE A 168 14.69 -5.18 36.33
N VAL A 169 15.02 -5.43 35.08
CA VAL A 169 14.89 -4.44 34.00
C VAL A 169 13.54 -4.65 33.32
N PHE A 170 12.72 -3.63 33.33
CA PHE A 170 11.48 -3.55 32.59
C PHE A 170 11.70 -2.62 31.41
N GLY A 171 11.36 -3.06 30.22
CA GLY A 171 11.55 -2.23 29.05
C GLY A 171 10.57 -2.58 27.95
N ASP A 172 10.06 -1.56 27.29
CA ASP A 172 9.29 -1.72 26.08
C ASP A 172 9.15 -0.41 25.31
N GLU A 173 8.40 -0.47 24.23
CA GLU A 173 8.03 0.68 23.44
C GLU A 173 7.02 1.54 24.20
N LYS A 174 7.20 2.84 24.13
CA LYS A 174 6.25 3.83 24.60
C LYS A 174 5.82 4.69 23.43
N ALA A 175 4.56 5.03 23.35
CA ALA A 175 4.02 5.83 22.27
C ALA A 175 3.52 7.19 22.78
N SER A 176 3.85 8.26 22.08
CA SER A 176 3.25 9.58 22.22
C SER A 176 2.41 9.88 20.98
N ILE A 177 1.28 10.54 21.17
CA ILE A 177 0.47 11.05 20.06
C ILE A 177 0.95 12.45 19.72
N VAL A 178 1.27 12.65 18.45
CA VAL A 178 1.81 13.91 17.94
C VAL A 178 1.03 14.39 16.73
N VAL A 179 1.06 15.68 16.46
CA VAL A 179 0.37 16.31 15.33
C VAL A 179 1.31 17.29 14.64
N SER A 180 1.47 17.13 13.32
CA SER A 180 2.12 18.09 12.43
C SER A 180 1.06 18.80 11.58
N ARG A 181 1.33 20.06 11.21
CA ARG A 181 0.45 20.92 10.40
C ARG A 181 1.16 21.32 9.11
N SER A 182 0.40 21.40 8.03
CA SER A 182 0.81 22.02 6.77
C SER A 182 -0.16 23.14 6.39
N ASP A 183 0.39 24.30 6.05
CA ASP A 183 -0.35 25.50 5.63
C ASP A 183 -0.32 25.68 4.10
N ASP A 184 0.33 24.78 3.37
CA ASP A 184 0.53 24.84 1.90
C ASP A 184 -0.01 23.62 1.15
N GLY A 185 -0.99 22.94 1.73
CA GLY A 185 -1.67 21.82 1.08
C GLY A 185 -0.92 20.49 1.16
N GLY A 186 -0.03 20.31 2.14
CA GLY A 186 0.66 19.05 2.39
C GLY A 186 2.10 18.97 1.86
N PHE A 187 2.67 20.07 1.36
CA PHE A 187 4.02 20.11 0.78
C PHE A 187 5.11 20.42 1.81
N ARG A 188 4.78 21.14 2.87
CA ARG A 188 5.68 21.43 3.98
C ARG A 188 4.96 21.22 5.30
N TRP A 189 5.64 20.57 6.23
CA TRP A 189 5.08 20.20 7.51
C TRP A 189 5.83 20.86 8.67
N SER A 190 5.08 21.32 9.67
CA SER A 190 5.65 21.81 10.92
C SER A 190 6.33 20.68 11.68
N PRO A 191 7.30 20.98 12.56
CA PRO A 191 7.68 20.04 13.60
C PRO A 191 6.43 19.56 14.36
N PRO A 192 6.42 18.30 14.87
CA PRO A 192 5.28 17.78 15.59
C PRO A 192 5.07 18.48 16.95
N THR A 193 3.82 18.76 17.28
CA THR A 193 3.41 19.13 18.64
C THR A 193 2.92 17.91 19.41
N ILE A 194 3.19 17.83 20.70
CA ILE A 194 2.81 16.70 21.54
C ILE A 194 1.37 16.87 21.99
N ALA A 195 0.48 16.00 21.51
CA ALA A 195 -0.93 15.99 21.89
C ALA A 195 -1.18 15.14 23.15
N ALA A 196 -0.51 13.99 23.28
CA ALA A 196 -0.58 13.14 24.47
C ALA A 196 0.72 12.34 24.64
N VAL A 197 1.03 11.97 25.87
CA VAL A 197 2.29 11.28 26.22
C VAL A 197 1.97 9.95 26.88
N GLY A 198 2.51 8.85 26.33
CA GLY A 198 2.65 7.58 27.02
C GLY A 198 4.00 7.47 27.70
N ASP A 199 4.09 6.66 28.75
CA ASP A 199 5.31 6.52 29.52
C ASP A 199 5.44 5.16 30.20
N ILE A 200 6.66 4.83 30.61
CA ILE A 200 6.99 3.71 31.50
C ILE A 200 7.64 4.26 32.76
N TYR A 201 7.12 3.93 33.90
CA TYR A 201 7.63 4.41 35.18
C TYR A 201 7.42 3.42 36.31
N ALA A 202 8.24 3.54 37.36
CA ALA A 202 8.04 2.82 38.62
C ALA A 202 7.28 3.72 39.60
N HIS A 203 6.29 3.15 40.27
CA HIS A 203 5.53 3.81 41.31
C HIS A 203 5.27 2.85 42.47
N GLU A 204 5.75 3.17 43.67
CA GLU A 204 5.67 2.32 44.85
C GLU A 204 6.24 0.89 44.56
N ASN A 205 5.39 -0.13 44.60
CA ASN A 205 5.75 -1.53 44.36
C ASN A 205 5.20 -2.03 43.02
N GLU A 206 5.08 -1.19 42.03
CA GLU A 206 4.63 -1.58 40.71
C GLU A 206 5.46 -0.89 39.60
N VAL A 207 5.50 -1.52 38.42
CA VAL A 207 5.93 -0.87 37.18
C VAL A 207 4.67 -0.63 36.34
N VAL A 208 4.53 0.57 35.85
CA VAL A 208 3.38 1.00 35.05
C VAL A 208 3.86 1.36 33.64
N ILE A 209 3.17 0.85 32.65
CA ILE A 209 3.28 1.32 31.28
C ILE A 209 1.94 1.93 30.86
N VAL A 210 2.02 3.13 30.30
CA VAL A 210 0.92 3.81 29.61
C VAL A 210 1.27 3.85 28.14
N PHE A 211 0.57 3.03 27.37
CA PHE A 211 0.75 2.94 25.92
C PHE A 211 -0.45 3.57 25.21
N LEU A 212 -0.18 4.45 24.23
CA LEU A 212 -1.19 5.17 23.45
C LEU A 212 -1.21 4.60 22.04
N ASP A 213 -2.39 4.22 21.55
CA ASP A 213 -2.54 3.48 20.30
C ASP A 213 -3.64 4.08 19.41
N ARG A 214 -3.46 4.01 18.10
CA ARG A 214 -4.45 4.32 17.06
C ARG A 214 -5.05 5.73 17.16
N PRO A 215 -4.26 6.81 17.00
CA PRO A 215 -4.80 8.17 16.97
C PRO A 215 -5.72 8.38 15.77
N ARG A 216 -6.85 9.07 15.99
CA ARG A 216 -7.74 9.51 14.94
C ARG A 216 -8.06 11.00 15.14
N ILE A 217 -7.91 11.77 14.06
CA ILE A 217 -8.14 13.22 14.07
C ILE A 217 -9.49 13.57 13.44
N ALA A 218 -10.19 14.52 14.03
CA ALA A 218 -11.35 15.18 13.45
C ALA A 218 -11.26 16.69 13.68
N ILE A 219 -11.68 17.46 12.70
CA ILE A 219 -11.70 18.93 12.76
C ILE A 219 -13.07 19.41 12.33
N GLY A 220 -13.58 20.40 13.01
CA GLY A 220 -14.84 21.03 12.67
C GLY A 220 -15.21 22.14 13.63
N PRO A 221 -16.41 22.75 13.44
CA PRO A 221 -16.84 23.89 14.22
C PRO A 221 -16.73 23.67 15.73
N ASP A 222 -16.15 24.62 16.44
CA ASP A 222 -16.20 24.63 17.91
C ASP A 222 -17.64 24.91 18.36
N PRO A 223 -18.30 24.05 19.15
CA PRO A 223 -19.67 24.29 19.60
C PRO A 223 -19.83 25.54 20.47
N LEU A 224 -18.73 26.10 20.98
CA LEU A 224 -18.73 27.34 21.76
C LEU A 224 -18.50 28.60 20.90
N ASP A 225 -17.96 28.43 19.68
CA ASP A 225 -17.79 29.48 18.68
C ASP A 225 -17.74 28.85 17.27
N LEU A 226 -18.88 28.72 16.64
CA LEU A 226 -19.03 28.07 15.33
C LEU A 226 -18.21 28.72 14.19
N ASN A 227 -17.65 29.91 14.41
CA ASN A 227 -16.76 30.58 13.44
C ASN A 227 -15.30 30.08 13.52
N ARG A 228 -14.99 29.27 14.50
CA ARG A 228 -13.66 28.65 14.66
C ARG A 228 -13.73 27.13 14.53
N ASP A 229 -12.68 26.55 14.09
CA ASP A 229 -12.52 25.10 14.16
C ASP A 229 -11.84 24.69 15.46
N ARG A 230 -12.23 23.53 15.95
CA ARG A 230 -11.56 22.80 17.02
C ARG A 230 -11.02 21.50 16.45
N ILE A 231 -9.80 21.17 16.86
CA ILE A 231 -9.12 19.94 16.48
C ILE A 231 -9.29 18.95 17.63
N TYR A 232 -9.73 17.75 17.31
CA TYR A 232 -9.90 16.65 18.24
C TYR A 232 -9.03 15.48 17.82
N VAL A 233 -8.32 14.87 18.76
CA VAL A 233 -7.60 13.62 18.56
C VAL A 233 -8.05 12.61 19.61
N THR A 234 -8.63 11.51 19.14
CA THR A 234 -8.99 10.37 20.00
C THR A 234 -7.97 9.25 19.83
N TYR A 235 -7.77 8.44 20.85
CA TYR A 235 -6.86 7.32 20.85
C TYR A 235 -7.25 6.31 21.93
N THR A 236 -6.73 5.09 21.84
CA THR A 236 -6.85 4.08 22.88
C THR A 236 -5.68 4.20 23.85
N GLU A 237 -5.98 4.29 25.13
CA GLU A 237 -4.98 4.24 26.21
C GLU A 237 -5.02 2.86 26.86
N PHE A 238 -3.89 2.15 26.79
CA PHE A 238 -3.64 0.92 27.54
C PHE A 238 -2.76 1.26 28.74
N VAL A 239 -3.21 0.88 29.95
CA VAL A 239 -2.43 1.01 31.18
C VAL A 239 -2.23 -0.37 31.76
N LEU A 240 -0.98 -0.86 31.75
CA LEU A 240 -0.61 -2.12 32.38
C LEU A 240 0.16 -1.82 33.67
N ARG A 241 -0.26 -2.45 34.77
CA ARG A 241 0.35 -2.33 36.09
C ARG A 241 0.87 -3.66 36.51
N TYR A 242 2.18 -3.75 36.68
CA TYR A 242 2.91 -4.95 37.10
C TYR A 242 3.27 -4.85 38.58
N PRO A 243 2.51 -5.49 39.49
CA PRO A 243 2.84 -5.51 40.92
C PRO A 243 4.13 -6.30 41.16
N LEU A 244 4.98 -5.76 42.03
CA LEU A 244 6.27 -6.36 42.41
C LEU A 244 6.19 -6.88 43.84
N ILE A 245 6.83 -8.04 44.10
CA ILE A 245 7.03 -8.53 45.44
C ILE A 245 8.33 -7.93 45.98
N PRO A 246 8.32 -7.05 46.99
CA PRO A 246 9.49 -6.25 47.39
C PRO A 246 10.74 -7.03 47.80
N GLN A 247 10.58 -8.31 48.22
CA GLN A 247 11.65 -9.15 48.75
C GLN A 247 12.19 -10.18 47.76
N TYR A 248 11.54 -10.34 46.60
CA TYR A 248 11.87 -11.35 45.60
C TYR A 248 11.78 -10.78 44.21
N PRO A 249 12.60 -11.25 43.26
CA PRO A 249 12.51 -10.80 41.88
C PRO A 249 11.31 -11.44 41.15
N TYR A 250 10.13 -11.39 41.75
CA TYR A 250 8.90 -11.90 41.15
C TYR A 250 7.96 -10.77 40.77
N VAL A 251 7.39 -10.89 39.56
CA VAL A 251 6.36 -10.02 39.01
C VAL A 251 5.05 -10.79 39.01
N LEU A 252 4.01 -10.19 39.53
CA LEU A 252 2.66 -10.77 39.47
C LEU A 252 2.00 -10.47 38.12
N ALA A 253 0.94 -11.18 37.81
CA ALA A 253 0.13 -10.93 36.62
C ALA A 253 -0.33 -9.45 36.60
N PRO A 254 -0.16 -8.74 35.49
CA PRO A 254 -0.51 -7.32 35.43
C PRO A 254 -2.03 -7.12 35.42
N THR A 255 -2.46 -5.99 35.98
CA THR A 255 -3.77 -5.44 35.67
C THR A 255 -3.68 -4.64 34.37
N ILE A 256 -4.59 -4.90 33.46
CA ILE A 256 -4.72 -4.21 32.17
C ILE A 256 -5.96 -3.33 32.23
N SER A 257 -5.81 -2.03 31.98
CA SER A 257 -6.92 -1.08 31.88
C SER A 257 -6.95 -0.47 30.49
N VAL A 258 -8.12 -0.40 29.88
CA VAL A 258 -8.31 0.14 28.53
C VAL A 258 -9.37 1.24 28.54
N THR A 259 -9.09 2.35 27.88
CA THR A 259 -9.99 3.53 27.80
C THR A 259 -9.79 4.25 26.47
N ILE A 260 -10.87 4.67 25.84
CA ILE A 260 -10.77 5.68 24.77
C ILE A 260 -10.58 7.05 25.41
N LYS A 261 -9.56 7.77 24.98
CA LYS A 261 -9.22 9.11 25.42
C LYS A 261 -9.37 10.13 24.30
N LEU A 262 -9.49 11.39 24.68
CA LEU A 262 -9.52 12.54 23.79
C LEU A 262 -8.58 13.63 24.31
N VAL A 263 -7.89 14.28 23.37
CA VAL A 263 -7.30 15.61 23.53
C VAL A 263 -7.84 16.54 22.45
N TYR A 264 -7.88 17.85 22.72
CA TYR A 264 -8.30 18.84 21.74
C TYR A 264 -7.41 20.08 21.75
N SER A 265 -7.37 20.78 20.61
CA SER A 265 -6.73 22.09 20.44
C SER A 265 -7.74 23.12 19.92
N THR A 266 -7.59 24.37 20.36
CA THR A 266 -8.38 25.54 19.94
C THR A 266 -7.52 26.65 19.32
N ASP A 267 -6.24 26.40 19.13
CA ASP A 267 -5.22 27.35 18.65
C ASP A 267 -4.48 26.83 17.41
N GLY A 268 -5.11 25.93 16.63
CA GLY A 268 -4.51 25.39 15.41
C GLY A 268 -3.43 24.34 15.66
N GLY A 269 -3.54 23.58 16.76
CA GLY A 269 -2.62 22.50 17.10
C GLY A 269 -1.33 22.92 17.81
N GLU A 270 -1.23 24.19 18.24
CA GLU A 270 -0.07 24.71 18.98
C GLU A 270 -0.03 24.14 20.40
N THR A 271 -1.19 24.14 21.09
CA THR A 271 -1.33 23.56 22.42
C THR A 271 -2.52 22.60 22.51
N TRP A 272 -2.45 21.66 23.45
CA TRP A 272 -3.41 20.59 23.61
C TRP A 272 -3.96 20.52 25.04
N SER A 273 -5.23 20.15 25.15
CA SER A 273 -5.88 19.92 26.44
C SER A 273 -5.27 18.70 27.16
N LEU A 274 -5.50 18.61 28.48
CA LEU A 274 -5.25 17.34 29.17
C LEU A 274 -6.16 16.23 28.62
N PRO A 275 -5.69 14.96 28.62
CA PRO A 275 -6.48 13.80 28.20
C PRO A 275 -7.78 13.66 28.99
N ARG A 276 -8.89 13.41 28.28
CA ARG A 276 -10.21 13.19 28.85
C ARG A 276 -10.76 11.82 28.45
N PRO A 277 -11.41 11.09 29.38
CA PRO A 277 -12.04 9.83 29.04
C PRO A 277 -13.26 10.07 28.13
N VAL A 278 -13.35 9.29 27.06
CA VAL A 278 -14.47 9.23 26.12
C VAL A 278 -15.35 8.02 26.42
N SER A 279 -14.75 6.87 26.70
CA SER A 279 -15.40 5.65 27.16
C SER A 279 -15.26 5.45 28.67
N PRO A 280 -16.04 4.54 29.28
CA PRO A 280 -15.67 3.94 30.55
C PRO A 280 -14.28 3.31 30.46
N THR A 281 -13.61 3.17 31.61
CA THR A 281 -12.38 2.39 31.73
C THR A 281 -12.72 0.96 32.13
N TYR A 282 -12.29 0.01 31.34
CA TYR A 282 -12.43 -1.41 31.67
C TYR A 282 -11.10 -1.97 32.12
N SER A 283 -11.13 -2.76 33.22
CA SER A 283 -9.91 -3.30 33.84
C SER A 283 -10.09 -4.77 34.15
N HIS A 284 -9.06 -5.56 33.86
CA HIS A 284 -9.00 -6.98 34.18
C HIS A 284 -7.58 -7.40 34.55
N ILE A 285 -7.43 -8.55 35.22
CA ILE A 285 -6.12 -9.14 35.51
C ILE A 285 -5.77 -10.11 34.39
N LEU A 286 -4.53 -10.10 33.94
CA LEU A 286 -4.06 -11.05 32.92
C LEU A 286 -4.31 -12.49 33.37
N GLY A 287 -4.96 -13.28 32.52
CA GLY A 287 -5.35 -14.66 32.80
C GLY A 287 -6.80 -14.83 33.28
N GLU A 288 -7.54 -13.74 33.50
CA GLU A 288 -9.00 -13.82 33.69
C GLU A 288 -9.69 -14.16 32.37
N GLU A 289 -10.78 -14.95 32.44
CA GLU A 289 -11.56 -15.34 31.26
C GLU A 289 -12.31 -14.17 30.63
N LYS A 290 -12.72 -13.19 31.42
CA LYS A 290 -13.53 -12.04 31.00
C LYS A 290 -12.64 -10.80 30.78
N ARG A 291 -12.48 -10.41 29.55
CA ARG A 291 -11.53 -9.34 29.13
C ARG A 291 -12.19 -8.31 28.24
N ARG A 292 -13.06 -7.46 28.80
CA ARG A 292 -13.66 -6.38 28.03
C ARG A 292 -12.64 -5.34 27.61
N ILE A 293 -12.60 -5.02 26.31
CA ILE A 293 -11.76 -3.99 25.72
C ILE A 293 -12.59 -3.01 24.90
N VAL A 294 -12.12 -1.76 24.85
CA VAL A 294 -12.63 -0.73 23.94
C VAL A 294 -11.49 -0.20 23.08
N GLN A 295 -11.68 -0.11 21.78
CA GLN A 295 -10.61 0.26 20.86
C GLN A 295 -11.13 0.85 19.55
N GLY A 296 -10.23 1.40 18.70
CA GLY A 296 -10.55 1.80 17.34
C GLY A 296 -11.52 2.98 17.28
N SER A 297 -11.26 4.02 18.07
CA SER A 297 -12.10 5.23 18.09
C SER A 297 -12.08 5.94 16.74
N ASN A 298 -13.24 6.40 16.29
CA ASN A 298 -13.43 7.18 15.08
C ASN A 298 -14.23 8.45 15.39
N PRO A 299 -13.57 9.63 15.51
CA PRO A 299 -14.22 10.89 15.79
C PRO A 299 -14.71 11.58 14.50
N LYS A 300 -15.87 12.27 14.58
CA LYS A 300 -16.38 13.16 13.53
C LYS A 300 -17.13 14.33 14.16
N VAL A 301 -17.08 15.49 13.51
CA VAL A 301 -17.72 16.71 13.98
C VAL A 301 -18.86 17.10 13.05
N GLY A 302 -20.05 17.28 13.62
CA GLY A 302 -21.23 17.78 12.89
C GLY A 302 -21.11 19.30 12.63
N ARG A 303 -21.93 19.80 11.69
CA ARG A 303 -21.97 21.25 11.36
C ARG A 303 -22.37 22.14 12.54
N ASP A 304 -23.03 21.57 13.54
CA ASP A 304 -23.42 22.25 14.80
C ASP A 304 -22.32 22.19 15.89
N GLY A 305 -21.16 21.66 15.56
CA GLY A 305 -20.04 21.49 16.48
C GLY A 305 -20.15 20.27 17.40
N THR A 306 -21.19 19.45 17.27
CA THR A 306 -21.32 18.23 18.04
C THR A 306 -20.23 17.23 17.60
N LEU A 307 -19.40 16.80 18.56
CA LEU A 307 -18.42 15.74 18.38
C LEU A 307 -19.08 14.39 18.62
N TYR A 308 -18.98 13.50 17.64
CA TYR A 308 -19.36 12.09 17.74
C TYR A 308 -18.11 11.23 17.76
N VAL A 309 -18.08 10.22 18.63
CA VAL A 309 -16.97 9.26 18.69
C VAL A 309 -17.56 7.85 18.71
N ALA A 310 -17.34 7.09 17.66
CA ALA A 310 -17.64 5.67 17.64
C ALA A 310 -16.42 4.85 18.02
N TYR A 311 -16.62 3.68 18.61
CA TYR A 311 -15.56 2.75 18.98
C TYR A 311 -16.10 1.32 19.09
N TYR A 312 -15.20 0.34 18.98
CA TYR A 312 -15.45 -1.06 19.26
C TYR A 312 -15.51 -1.31 20.76
N ASP A 313 -16.46 -2.10 21.21
CA ASP A 313 -16.59 -2.61 22.59
C ASP A 313 -16.83 -4.12 22.54
N SER A 314 -15.88 -4.91 23.06
CA SER A 314 -15.92 -6.37 22.97
C SER A 314 -17.01 -7.02 23.83
N LEU A 315 -17.54 -6.31 24.85
CA LEU A 315 -18.54 -6.83 25.78
C LEU A 315 -18.13 -8.08 26.59
N ASP A 316 -16.86 -8.47 26.56
CA ASP A 316 -16.35 -9.75 27.11
C ASP A 316 -16.36 -9.86 28.65
N ASP A 317 -16.91 -8.89 29.37
CA ASP A 317 -17.09 -8.92 30.82
C ASP A 317 -18.48 -9.41 31.24
N GLY A 318 -19.31 -9.81 30.30
CA GLY A 318 -20.71 -10.17 30.48
C GLY A 318 -21.10 -11.50 29.85
N PRO A 319 -22.40 -11.71 29.62
CA PRO A 319 -22.94 -12.92 29.00
C PRO A 319 -22.85 -12.90 27.45
N TRP A 320 -22.07 -11.96 26.86
CA TRP A 320 -22.07 -11.66 25.45
C TRP A 320 -20.80 -12.15 24.75
N ASP A 321 -20.16 -13.20 25.27
CA ASP A 321 -18.94 -13.79 24.69
C ASP A 321 -19.14 -14.09 23.18
N GLY A 322 -18.20 -13.66 22.33
CA GLY A 322 -18.25 -13.78 20.89
C GLY A 322 -19.16 -12.76 20.19
N LEU A 323 -19.65 -11.76 20.94
CA LEU A 323 -20.35 -10.59 20.41
C LEU A 323 -19.58 -9.31 20.75
N PHE A 324 -19.68 -8.34 19.87
CA PHE A 324 -19.22 -6.98 20.11
C PHE A 324 -20.32 -5.96 19.84
N ALA A 325 -20.14 -4.73 20.31
CA ALA A 325 -21.05 -3.65 20.02
C ALA A 325 -20.30 -2.48 19.34
N PRO A 326 -20.70 -2.06 18.12
CA PRO A 326 -20.40 -0.73 17.64
C PRO A 326 -21.04 0.28 18.60
N THR A 327 -20.21 1.03 19.29
CA THR A 327 -20.65 1.93 20.38
C THR A 327 -20.39 3.37 19.99
N ILE A 328 -21.27 4.28 20.36
CA ILE A 328 -21.11 5.71 20.09
C ILE A 328 -21.38 6.56 21.35
N VAL A 329 -20.60 7.63 21.49
CA VAL A 329 -20.84 8.72 22.44
C VAL A 329 -20.81 10.05 21.68
N LYS A 330 -21.39 11.09 22.29
CA LYS A 330 -21.34 12.45 21.73
C LYS A 330 -20.98 13.49 22.80
N SER A 331 -20.34 14.57 22.36
CA SER A 331 -20.04 15.76 23.16
C SER A 331 -20.59 17.00 22.45
N MET A 332 -21.34 17.81 23.17
CA MET A 332 -21.92 19.07 22.70
C MET A 332 -21.22 20.29 23.29
N ASP A 333 -20.19 20.09 24.07
CA ASP A 333 -19.44 21.10 24.82
C ASP A 333 -17.94 21.16 24.45
N GLY A 334 -17.61 20.66 23.26
CA GLY A 334 -16.25 20.69 22.72
C GLY A 334 -15.30 19.66 23.36
N GLY A 335 -15.79 18.48 23.70
CA GLY A 335 -15.00 17.38 24.25
C GLY A 335 -14.77 17.48 25.76
N ARG A 336 -15.50 18.36 26.47
CA ARG A 336 -15.38 18.50 27.92
C ARG A 336 -16.14 17.42 28.67
N SER A 337 -17.30 17.02 28.17
CA SER A 337 -18.11 15.91 28.67
C SER A 337 -18.71 15.08 27.54
N PHE A 338 -19.07 13.85 27.83
CA PHE A 338 -19.67 12.89 26.88
C PHE A 338 -20.97 12.34 27.42
N THR A 339 -21.88 11.99 26.51
CA THR A 339 -23.08 11.20 26.84
C THR A 339 -22.69 9.80 27.35
N LYS A 340 -23.65 9.09 27.93
CA LYS A 340 -23.48 7.66 28.16
C LYS A 340 -23.29 6.92 26.83
N PRO A 341 -22.52 5.82 26.80
CA PRO A 341 -22.40 4.97 25.63
C PRO A 341 -23.76 4.48 25.13
N ILE A 342 -23.95 4.51 23.81
CA ILE A 342 -25.08 3.92 23.11
C ILE A 342 -24.53 2.74 22.31
N TYR A 343 -24.97 1.54 22.64
CA TYR A 343 -24.71 0.32 21.88
C TYR A 343 -25.67 0.28 20.70
N ILE A 344 -25.12 0.30 19.47
CA ILE A 344 -25.93 0.41 18.25
C ILE A 344 -26.56 -0.94 17.92
N ASP A 345 -25.79 -2.01 18.04
CA ASP A 345 -26.23 -3.38 17.84
C ASP A 345 -25.30 -4.34 18.63
N TYR A 346 -25.68 -5.63 18.67
CA TYR A 346 -24.86 -6.70 19.23
C TYR A 346 -24.55 -7.68 18.11
N LEU A 347 -23.35 -7.62 17.59
CA LEU A 347 -22.93 -8.33 16.40
C LEU A 347 -22.01 -9.50 16.76
N PRO A 348 -22.13 -10.64 16.06
CA PRO A 348 -21.12 -11.69 16.14
C PRO A 348 -19.76 -11.16 15.72
N GLU A 349 -18.73 -11.48 16.49
CA GLU A 349 -17.38 -11.19 16.10
C GLU A 349 -17.00 -11.92 14.80
N MET A 350 -16.19 -11.29 13.98
CA MET A 350 -15.54 -11.98 12.87
C MET A 350 -14.33 -12.76 13.38
N ASP A 351 -13.88 -13.73 12.61
CA ASP A 351 -12.65 -14.44 12.92
C ASP A 351 -11.48 -13.47 13.06
N TYR A 352 -10.66 -13.71 14.10
CA TYR A 352 -9.50 -12.89 14.38
C TYR A 352 -8.52 -12.87 13.20
N GLU A 353 -8.34 -14.02 12.56
CA GLU A 353 -7.53 -14.22 11.38
C GLU A 353 -8.39 -14.75 10.24
N LEU A 354 -8.34 -14.09 9.08
CA LEU A 354 -8.93 -14.60 7.85
C LEU A 354 -7.90 -15.38 7.02
N PRO A 355 -8.30 -16.16 6.00
CA PRO A 355 -7.38 -16.73 5.05
C PRO A 355 -6.49 -15.67 4.37
N PRO A 356 -5.20 -15.93 4.12
CA PRO A 356 -4.43 -17.10 4.59
C PRO A 356 -4.20 -17.04 6.10
N THR A 357 -4.04 -18.21 6.73
CA THR A 357 -3.76 -18.30 8.18
C THR A 357 -2.73 -17.27 8.62
N LEU A 358 -2.98 -16.57 9.74
CA LEU A 358 -2.24 -15.44 10.29
C LEU A 358 -2.54 -14.07 9.62
N PHE A 359 -3.44 -13.98 8.66
CA PHE A 359 -3.87 -12.68 8.15
C PHE A 359 -4.80 -11.99 9.17
N ARG A 360 -4.28 -10.96 9.80
CA ARG A 360 -4.96 -10.19 10.83
C ARG A 360 -6.07 -9.31 10.23
N ALA A 361 -7.34 -9.60 10.54
CA ALA A 361 -8.50 -8.89 9.99
C ALA A 361 -9.49 -8.35 11.02
N TRP A 362 -9.41 -8.76 12.30
CA TRP A 362 -10.34 -8.41 13.37
C TRP A 362 -10.56 -6.89 13.54
N VAL A 363 -9.57 -6.08 13.18
CA VAL A 363 -9.66 -4.62 13.18
C VAL A 363 -10.79 -4.07 12.31
N SER A 364 -11.35 -4.89 11.41
CA SER A 364 -12.50 -4.55 10.57
C SER A 364 -13.80 -4.40 11.37
N MET A 365 -13.84 -4.91 12.61
CA MET A 365 -14.92 -4.69 13.56
C MET A 365 -14.92 -3.30 14.22
N MET A 366 -13.84 -2.50 14.01
CA MET A 366 -13.77 -1.14 14.50
C MET A 366 -14.65 -0.23 13.63
N PRO A 367 -15.70 0.40 14.21
CA PRO A 367 -16.70 1.11 13.44
C PRO A 367 -16.10 2.36 12.76
N GLN A 368 -16.51 2.59 11.52
CA GLN A 368 -16.21 3.80 10.78
C GLN A 368 -17.49 4.63 10.66
N ILE A 369 -17.40 5.94 10.98
CA ILE A 369 -18.54 6.85 10.93
C ILE A 369 -18.29 8.05 10.03
N ASP A 370 -19.37 8.63 9.52
CA ASP A 370 -19.39 10.00 9.00
C ASP A 370 -20.74 10.66 9.24
N ILE A 371 -20.78 12.01 9.10
CA ILE A 371 -21.91 12.84 9.52
C ILE A 371 -22.55 13.50 8.29
N GLY A 372 -23.87 13.34 8.17
CA GLY A 372 -24.65 14.03 7.17
C GLY A 372 -24.91 15.51 7.49
N PRO A 373 -25.35 16.29 6.49
CA PRO A 373 -25.51 17.75 6.63
C PRO A 373 -26.56 18.20 7.65
N ASN A 374 -27.53 17.33 8.01
CA ASN A 374 -28.63 17.64 8.92
C ASN A 374 -28.57 16.81 10.21
N ARG A 375 -27.38 16.55 10.73
CA ARG A 375 -27.09 15.75 11.93
C ARG A 375 -27.39 14.25 11.78
N GLU A 376 -27.52 13.75 10.56
CA GLU A 376 -27.51 12.30 10.34
C GLU A 376 -26.16 11.73 10.72
N VAL A 377 -26.14 10.55 11.35
CA VAL A 377 -24.92 9.81 11.66
C VAL A 377 -25.00 8.48 10.94
N TYR A 378 -23.96 8.16 10.19
CA TYR A 378 -23.86 6.93 9.44
C TYR A 378 -22.66 6.12 9.93
N LEU A 379 -22.83 4.80 10.05
CA LEU A 379 -21.82 3.89 10.55
C LEU A 379 -21.73 2.65 9.67
N VAL A 380 -20.50 2.20 9.42
CA VAL A 380 -20.22 0.91 8.80
C VAL A 380 -19.26 0.12 9.65
N VAL A 381 -19.40 -1.21 9.61
CA VAL A 381 -18.59 -2.17 10.37
C VAL A 381 -18.60 -3.51 9.65
N ALA A 382 -17.53 -4.30 9.77
CA ALA A 382 -17.54 -5.70 9.37
C ALA A 382 -17.90 -6.57 10.57
N ALA A 383 -18.64 -7.64 10.35
CA ALA A 383 -19.04 -8.59 11.38
C ALA A 383 -19.34 -9.95 10.76
N LYS A 384 -19.53 -10.96 11.59
CA LYS A 384 -19.75 -12.38 11.36
C LYS A 384 -18.47 -13.21 11.24
N PRO A 385 -18.43 -14.38 11.88
CA PRO A 385 -17.42 -15.41 11.63
C PRO A 385 -17.69 -16.11 10.28
N ASP A 386 -16.67 -16.76 9.73
CA ASP A 386 -16.70 -17.66 8.56
C ASP A 386 -17.21 -17.06 7.22
N ASP A 387 -17.60 -15.80 7.17
CA ASP A 387 -18.20 -15.13 6.00
C ASP A 387 -18.51 -13.69 6.43
N SER A 388 -17.46 -12.90 6.67
CA SER A 388 -17.63 -11.53 7.15
C SER A 388 -18.32 -10.65 6.12
N ASP A 389 -19.34 -9.92 6.56
CA ASP A 389 -20.14 -8.99 5.76
C ASP A 389 -19.95 -7.54 6.24
N ILE A 390 -20.24 -6.57 5.37
CA ILE A 390 -20.26 -5.15 5.71
C ILE A 390 -21.68 -4.73 6.09
N PHE A 391 -21.84 -4.26 7.33
CA PHE A 391 -23.11 -3.75 7.85
C PHE A 391 -23.10 -2.24 7.94
N PHE A 392 -24.23 -1.65 7.60
CA PHE A 392 -24.50 -0.23 7.65
C PHE A 392 -25.62 0.08 8.66
N TYR A 393 -25.41 1.13 9.43
CA TYR A 393 -26.35 1.69 10.38
C TYR A 393 -26.52 3.18 10.15
N ARG A 394 -27.69 3.71 10.44
CA ARG A 394 -27.94 5.15 10.40
C ARG A 394 -28.76 5.64 11.58
N SER A 395 -28.46 6.84 12.01
CA SER A 395 -29.30 7.67 12.86
C SER A 395 -29.70 8.93 12.12
N LEU A 396 -30.97 9.29 12.11
CA LEU A 396 -31.50 10.50 11.49
C LEU A 396 -31.75 11.62 12.51
N ASN A 397 -31.43 11.41 13.78
CA ASN A 397 -31.73 12.30 14.90
C ASN A 397 -30.50 12.58 15.79
N GLY A 398 -29.30 12.61 15.21
CA GLY A 398 -28.10 12.96 15.94
C GLY A 398 -27.62 11.86 16.89
N GLY A 399 -27.74 10.59 16.51
CA GLY A 399 -27.23 9.44 17.25
C GLY A 399 -28.15 8.98 18.38
N GLU A 400 -29.41 9.47 18.50
CA GLU A 400 -30.29 9.10 19.60
C GLU A 400 -31.00 7.76 19.38
N SER A 401 -31.34 7.46 18.14
CA SER A 401 -31.89 6.17 17.73
C SER A 401 -31.28 5.71 16.42
N TRP A 402 -31.21 4.41 16.22
CA TRP A 402 -30.52 3.79 15.12
C TRP A 402 -31.42 2.82 14.35
N SER A 403 -31.18 2.70 13.04
CA SER A 403 -31.79 1.65 12.22
C SER A 403 -31.28 0.27 12.63
N THR A 404 -31.97 -0.78 12.21
CA THR A 404 -31.40 -2.12 12.14
C THR A 404 -30.26 -2.17 11.13
N GLY A 405 -29.34 -3.08 11.34
CA GLY A 405 -28.20 -3.29 10.44
C GLY A 405 -28.65 -3.70 9.04
N LYS A 406 -28.05 -3.07 8.02
CA LYS A 406 -28.28 -3.41 6.63
C LYS A 406 -26.98 -3.90 5.99
N ARG A 407 -26.96 -5.14 5.47
CA ARG A 407 -25.85 -5.66 4.69
C ARG A 407 -25.68 -4.84 3.41
N LEU A 408 -24.44 -4.39 3.12
CA LEU A 408 -24.13 -3.56 1.95
C LEU A 408 -23.56 -4.35 0.79
N ASN A 409 -22.75 -5.36 1.05
CA ASN A 409 -22.25 -6.22 -0.01
C ASN A 409 -23.39 -7.04 -0.59
N ASP A 410 -23.56 -7.01 -1.92
CA ASP A 410 -24.67 -7.60 -2.66
C ASP A 410 -24.35 -8.96 -3.27
N ASP A 411 -23.15 -9.47 -3.04
CA ASP A 411 -22.72 -10.79 -3.50
C ASP A 411 -23.51 -11.92 -2.83
N LYS A 412 -23.42 -13.11 -3.40
CA LYS A 412 -24.04 -14.35 -2.90
C LYS A 412 -22.99 -15.42 -2.61
N THR A 413 -21.77 -14.99 -2.45
CA THR A 413 -20.65 -15.89 -2.16
C THR A 413 -20.50 -16.06 -0.65
N ASN A 414 -19.74 -17.08 -0.25
CA ASN A 414 -19.26 -17.23 1.12
C ASN A 414 -17.81 -16.73 1.14
N ARG A 415 -17.60 -15.46 0.84
CA ARG A 415 -16.29 -14.84 0.78
C ARG A 415 -16.26 -13.64 1.68
N ASP A 416 -15.11 -13.39 2.29
CA ASP A 416 -14.94 -12.33 3.27
C ASP A 416 -14.97 -10.93 2.67
N GLN A 417 -15.65 -10.03 3.38
CA GLN A 417 -15.56 -8.58 3.20
C GLN A 417 -15.02 -7.95 4.49
N PHE A 418 -14.03 -7.06 4.35
CA PHE A 418 -13.31 -6.52 5.50
C PHE A 418 -12.79 -5.10 5.25
N ILE A 419 -12.31 -4.43 6.28
CA ILE A 419 -11.76 -3.07 6.27
C ILE A 419 -12.68 -2.07 5.56
N PRO A 420 -13.92 -1.84 6.07
CA PRO A 420 -14.80 -0.84 5.50
C PRO A 420 -14.32 0.58 5.78
N ALA A 421 -14.64 1.50 4.85
CA ALA A 421 -14.45 2.94 5.00
C ALA A 421 -15.68 3.69 4.49
N ILE A 422 -16.01 4.82 5.15
CA ILE A 422 -17.18 5.63 4.82
C ILE A 422 -16.80 7.11 4.68
N ALA A 423 -17.42 7.78 3.71
CA ALA A 423 -17.41 9.23 3.58
C ALA A 423 -18.79 9.74 3.18
N VAL A 424 -19.13 10.95 3.64
CA VAL A 424 -20.37 11.63 3.26
C VAL A 424 -19.99 12.92 2.55
N SER A 425 -20.47 13.08 1.31
CA SER A 425 -20.31 14.33 0.56
C SER A 425 -21.05 15.49 1.22
N PRO A 426 -20.65 16.74 1.00
CA PRO A 426 -21.34 17.92 1.51
C PRO A 426 -22.86 17.98 1.21
N ASN A 427 -23.30 17.38 0.08
CA ASN A 427 -24.71 17.25 -0.32
C ASN A 427 -25.46 16.11 0.40
N GLY A 428 -24.76 15.31 1.23
CA GLY A 428 -25.35 14.21 2.00
C GLY A 428 -25.34 12.85 1.30
N THR A 429 -24.67 12.71 0.16
CA THR A 429 -24.47 11.39 -0.46
C THR A 429 -23.50 10.58 0.37
N ILE A 430 -23.86 9.35 0.69
CA ILE A 430 -23.06 8.40 1.48
C ILE A 430 -22.27 7.53 0.52
N HIS A 431 -20.99 7.38 0.77
CA HIS A 431 -20.05 6.58 -0.01
C HIS A 431 -19.37 5.56 0.91
N VAL A 432 -19.38 4.29 0.53
CA VAL A 432 -18.75 3.20 1.29
C VAL A 432 -17.86 2.37 0.38
N SER A 433 -16.66 2.06 0.84
CA SER A 433 -15.74 1.14 0.18
C SER A 433 -15.25 0.09 1.18
N TRP A 434 -14.84 -1.07 0.68
CA TRP A 434 -14.33 -2.18 1.49
C TRP A 434 -13.45 -3.12 0.67
N ALA A 435 -12.62 -3.91 1.32
CA ALA A 435 -11.96 -5.05 0.71
C ALA A 435 -12.93 -6.21 0.57
N ASP A 436 -12.94 -6.86 -0.58
CA ASP A 436 -13.93 -7.86 -0.97
C ASP A 436 -13.29 -9.01 -1.74
N ARG A 437 -13.53 -10.22 -1.32
CA ARG A 437 -12.96 -11.45 -1.89
C ARG A 437 -13.89 -12.20 -2.81
N ARG A 438 -15.08 -11.64 -3.15
CA ARG A 438 -16.08 -12.31 -4.00
C ARG A 438 -15.56 -12.82 -5.33
N ASP A 439 -14.52 -12.20 -5.88
CA ASP A 439 -13.90 -12.56 -7.17
C ASP A 439 -12.86 -13.69 -7.06
N ASP A 440 -12.43 -14.07 -5.85
CA ASP A 440 -11.43 -15.12 -5.65
C ASP A 440 -12.06 -16.41 -5.08
N PRO A 441 -12.10 -17.51 -5.86
CA PRO A 441 -12.60 -18.80 -5.37
C PRO A 441 -11.81 -19.37 -4.18
N LYS A 442 -10.59 -18.90 -3.94
CA LYS A 442 -9.72 -19.36 -2.84
C LYS A 442 -9.86 -18.53 -1.56
N ASP A 443 -10.63 -17.43 -1.63
CA ASP A 443 -10.83 -16.52 -0.50
C ASP A 443 -9.52 -15.95 0.08
N ILE A 444 -8.60 -15.53 -0.79
CA ILE A 444 -7.29 -14.96 -0.46
C ILE A 444 -7.13 -13.57 -1.05
N GLU A 445 -7.28 -13.46 -2.38
CA GLU A 445 -7.13 -12.19 -3.10
C GLU A 445 -8.36 -11.32 -2.90
N TYR A 446 -8.15 -10.01 -2.79
CA TYR A 446 -9.24 -9.06 -2.64
C TYR A 446 -9.16 -7.94 -3.67
N HIS A 447 -10.34 -7.47 -4.06
CA HIS A 447 -10.54 -6.20 -4.74
C HIS A 447 -11.13 -5.17 -3.77
N ILE A 448 -11.00 -3.88 -4.08
CA ILE A 448 -11.78 -2.86 -3.40
C ILE A 448 -13.11 -2.72 -4.13
N TYR A 449 -14.20 -2.83 -3.39
CA TYR A 449 -15.56 -2.59 -3.83
C TYR A 449 -16.13 -1.32 -3.23
N TYR A 450 -17.17 -0.80 -3.86
CA TYR A 450 -17.76 0.48 -3.53
C TYR A 450 -19.27 0.46 -3.80
N THR A 451 -20.02 1.18 -2.96
CA THR A 451 -21.42 1.53 -3.19
C THR A 451 -21.72 2.93 -2.68
N LYS A 452 -22.86 3.52 -3.09
CA LYS A 452 -23.32 4.81 -2.59
C LYS A 452 -24.83 4.86 -2.41
N SER A 453 -25.27 5.78 -1.55
CA SER A 453 -26.67 6.13 -1.36
C SER A 453 -26.83 7.65 -1.35
N SER A 454 -27.80 8.17 -2.12
CA SER A 454 -28.16 9.60 -2.15
C SER A 454 -29.48 9.91 -1.43
N ASP A 455 -30.08 8.93 -0.76
CA ASP A 455 -31.35 9.03 -0.05
C ASP A 455 -31.25 8.66 1.43
N ARG A 456 -30.13 9.04 2.05
CA ARG A 456 -29.85 8.80 3.48
C ARG A 456 -29.81 7.31 3.85
N GLY A 457 -29.31 6.43 2.95
CA GLY A 457 -29.12 5.02 3.20
C GLY A 457 -30.36 4.14 2.99
N GLU A 458 -31.44 4.66 2.40
CA GLU A 458 -32.62 3.85 2.06
C GLU A 458 -32.31 2.87 0.92
N LYS A 459 -31.78 3.40 -0.19
CA LYS A 459 -31.41 2.63 -1.37
C LYS A 459 -29.92 2.78 -1.64
N TRP A 460 -29.33 1.71 -2.10
CA TRP A 460 -27.93 1.64 -2.44
C TRP A 460 -27.74 1.27 -3.90
N MET A 461 -26.73 1.83 -4.50
CA MET A 461 -26.28 1.45 -5.83
C MET A 461 -25.72 0.02 -5.81
N GLU A 462 -25.86 -0.72 -6.91
CA GLU A 462 -25.19 -1.98 -7.12
C GLU A 462 -23.68 -1.84 -6.86
N ASN A 463 -23.10 -2.80 -6.19
CA ASN A 463 -21.69 -2.77 -5.84
C ASN A 463 -20.81 -2.71 -7.08
N THR A 464 -19.82 -1.85 -7.05
CA THR A 464 -18.92 -1.60 -8.17
C THR A 464 -17.48 -1.82 -7.73
N ARG A 465 -16.73 -2.60 -8.50
CA ARG A 465 -15.31 -2.78 -8.24
C ARG A 465 -14.54 -1.50 -8.55
N VAL A 466 -13.65 -1.10 -7.62
CA VAL A 466 -12.76 0.06 -7.73
C VAL A 466 -11.43 -0.33 -8.36
N THR A 467 -10.87 -1.45 -7.91
CA THR A 467 -9.53 -1.89 -8.32
C THR A 467 -9.53 -2.60 -9.66
N ASP A 468 -8.53 -2.33 -10.48
CA ASP A 468 -8.30 -2.97 -11.78
C ASP A 468 -7.39 -4.21 -11.69
N TYR A 469 -6.83 -4.45 -10.51
CA TYR A 469 -5.97 -5.59 -10.18
C TYR A 469 -6.22 -6.03 -8.73
N PRO A 470 -6.26 -7.33 -8.43
CA PRO A 470 -6.45 -7.80 -7.05
C PRO A 470 -5.17 -7.61 -6.23
N SER A 471 -5.35 -7.43 -4.94
CA SER A 471 -4.27 -7.49 -3.95
C SER A 471 -4.28 -8.83 -3.22
N ASN A 472 -3.10 -9.31 -2.86
CA ASN A 472 -2.92 -10.61 -2.19
C ASN A 472 -2.14 -10.42 -0.89
N PRO A 473 -2.71 -10.74 0.29
CA PRO A 473 -2.02 -10.59 1.57
C PRO A 473 -0.70 -11.37 1.67
N ASN A 474 -0.55 -12.49 0.93
CA ASN A 474 0.70 -13.24 0.88
C ASN A 474 1.88 -12.43 0.31
N TYR A 475 1.61 -11.33 -0.36
CA TYR A 475 2.61 -10.42 -0.92
C TYR A 475 2.82 -9.18 -0.06
N GLY A 476 2.12 -9.09 1.06
CA GLY A 476 2.30 -8.11 2.11
C GLY A 476 3.45 -8.44 3.05
N LEU A 477 3.68 -7.58 4.03
CA LEU A 477 4.70 -7.76 5.04
C LEU A 477 4.24 -8.79 6.09
N TYR A 478 4.72 -10.03 6.01
CA TYR A 478 4.29 -11.11 6.91
C TYR A 478 2.76 -11.26 6.99
N LEU A 479 2.10 -11.25 5.83
CA LEU A 479 0.65 -11.27 5.67
C LEU A 479 -0.08 -10.00 6.15
N TYR A 480 0.61 -9.05 6.73
CA TYR A 480 0.05 -7.78 7.14
C TYR A 480 -0.05 -6.81 5.95
N ILE A 481 -1.20 -6.18 5.79
CA ILE A 481 -1.50 -5.20 4.73
C ILE A 481 -1.98 -3.86 5.30
N GLY A 482 -1.87 -3.67 6.61
CA GLY A 482 -2.45 -2.54 7.33
C GLY A 482 -3.81 -2.86 7.93
N ASP A 483 -4.22 -2.01 8.87
CA ASP A 483 -5.44 -2.17 9.65
C ASP A 483 -6.62 -1.34 9.12
N TYR A 484 -6.40 -0.41 8.16
CA TYR A 484 -7.45 0.43 7.59
C TYR A 484 -7.11 0.95 6.20
N PHE A 485 -8.15 1.16 5.40
CA PHE A 485 -8.15 1.86 4.12
C PHE A 485 -8.94 3.15 4.23
N SER A 486 -8.96 3.97 3.20
CA SER A 486 -9.58 5.29 3.31
C SER A 486 -10.35 5.69 2.08
N ILE A 487 -11.43 6.45 2.30
CA ILE A 487 -12.28 7.05 1.28
C ILE A 487 -12.52 8.52 1.64
N ALA A 488 -12.53 9.38 0.64
CA ALA A 488 -12.98 10.76 0.77
C ALA A 488 -13.92 11.12 -0.38
N ALA A 489 -14.78 12.09 -0.18
CA ALA A 489 -15.76 12.48 -1.19
C ALA A 489 -16.01 13.98 -1.17
N THR A 490 -16.18 14.55 -2.36
CA THR A 490 -16.79 15.86 -2.61
C THR A 490 -18.18 15.67 -3.20
N ASP A 491 -18.87 16.74 -3.56
CA ASP A 491 -20.16 16.64 -4.25
C ASP A 491 -20.02 16.04 -5.66
N GLU A 492 -18.84 16.13 -6.26
CA GLU A 492 -18.58 15.73 -7.63
C GLU A 492 -17.79 14.43 -7.74
N GLU A 493 -16.86 14.18 -6.80
CA GLU A 493 -15.90 13.08 -6.90
C GLU A 493 -15.80 12.26 -5.63
N VAL A 494 -15.36 11.01 -5.83
CA VAL A 494 -14.99 10.08 -4.78
C VAL A 494 -13.54 9.63 -4.99
N TYR A 495 -12.78 9.58 -3.92
CA TYR A 495 -11.40 9.19 -3.87
C TYR A 495 -11.25 8.00 -2.93
N VAL A 496 -10.59 6.94 -3.41
CA VAL A 496 -10.37 5.72 -2.62
C VAL A 496 -8.89 5.40 -2.61
N SER A 497 -8.37 5.07 -1.43
CA SER A 497 -6.99 4.63 -1.25
C SER A 497 -6.91 3.37 -0.41
N TRP A 498 -6.00 2.47 -0.79
CA TRP A 498 -5.85 1.15 -0.18
C TRP A 498 -4.39 0.68 -0.21
N THR A 499 -4.06 -0.37 0.53
CA THR A 499 -2.79 -1.08 0.38
C THR A 499 -2.86 -2.01 -0.82
N ASP A 500 -1.99 -1.78 -1.80
CA ASP A 500 -1.91 -2.52 -3.06
C ASP A 500 -0.66 -3.39 -3.08
N THR A 501 -0.81 -4.67 -3.30
CA THR A 501 0.28 -5.65 -3.29
C THR A 501 0.66 -6.14 -4.69
N ARG A 502 0.17 -5.51 -5.77
CA ARG A 502 0.42 -5.95 -7.17
C ARG A 502 1.88 -6.07 -7.56
N LEU A 503 2.77 -5.33 -6.92
CA LEU A 503 4.23 -5.41 -7.14
C LEU A 503 4.90 -6.52 -6.34
N GLY A 504 4.22 -7.08 -5.36
CA GLY A 504 4.71 -8.17 -4.53
C GLY A 504 4.76 -9.51 -5.27
N ARG A 505 5.59 -10.43 -4.79
CA ARG A 505 5.76 -11.79 -5.29
C ARG A 505 6.01 -12.73 -4.11
N PRO A 506 5.82 -14.05 -4.27
CA PRO A 506 6.32 -15.01 -3.30
C PRO A 506 7.80 -14.75 -3.02
N TYR A 507 8.17 -14.67 -1.74
CA TYR A 507 9.54 -14.38 -1.26
C TYR A 507 10.09 -12.97 -1.59
N SER A 508 9.28 -12.09 -2.16
CA SER A 508 9.62 -10.69 -2.41
C SER A 508 8.40 -9.81 -2.17
N PRO A 509 7.99 -9.65 -0.91
CA PRO A 509 6.82 -8.86 -0.57
C PRO A 509 7.00 -7.38 -0.96
N ASN A 510 5.93 -6.75 -1.37
CA ASN A 510 5.90 -5.33 -1.72
C ASN A 510 4.49 -4.79 -1.52
N MET A 511 4.39 -3.68 -0.82
CA MET A 511 3.13 -2.98 -0.58
C MET A 511 3.27 -1.52 -0.95
N LYS A 512 2.32 -1.03 -1.72
CA LYS A 512 2.23 0.38 -2.11
C LYS A 512 0.84 0.91 -1.82
N ILE A 513 0.68 2.21 -1.82
CA ILE A 513 -0.64 2.80 -1.72
C ILE A 513 -1.24 2.92 -3.12
N GLY A 514 -2.34 2.21 -3.32
CA GLY A 514 -3.20 2.33 -4.49
C GLY A 514 -4.17 3.49 -4.33
N PHE A 515 -4.50 4.14 -5.44
CA PHE A 515 -5.42 5.26 -5.53
C PHE A 515 -6.31 5.15 -6.76
N ALA A 516 -7.58 5.49 -6.61
CA ALA A 516 -8.52 5.69 -7.70
C ALA A 516 -9.53 6.78 -7.36
N ARG A 517 -10.07 7.44 -8.39
CA ARG A 517 -11.12 8.45 -8.29
C ARG A 517 -12.22 8.21 -9.33
N THR A 518 -13.38 8.84 -9.18
CA THR A 518 -14.47 8.71 -10.16
C THR A 518 -14.22 9.48 -11.44
N ARG A 519 -13.49 10.62 -11.39
CA ARG A 519 -13.05 11.34 -12.60
C ARG A 519 -11.97 10.57 -13.33
N HIS A 520 -11.99 10.62 -14.65
CA HIS A 520 -10.99 9.94 -15.49
C HIS A 520 -9.57 10.46 -15.20
N ILE A 521 -8.61 9.53 -15.20
CA ILE A 521 -7.17 9.85 -15.22
C ILE A 521 -6.63 9.46 -16.60
N PRO A 522 -5.85 10.33 -17.26
CA PRO A 522 -5.31 10.05 -18.60
C PRO A 522 -4.63 8.69 -18.70
N LEU A 523 -4.94 7.96 -19.75
CA LEU A 523 -4.30 6.67 -20.02
C LEU A 523 -2.85 6.86 -20.45
N PRO A 524 -1.97 5.86 -20.25
CA PRO A 524 -0.63 5.87 -20.80
C PRO A 524 -0.69 6.00 -22.32
N SER A 525 0.24 6.75 -22.89
CA SER A 525 0.39 6.92 -24.33
C SER A 525 1.84 6.83 -24.75
N ILE A 526 2.08 6.39 -25.99
CA ILE A 526 3.41 6.36 -26.60
C ILE A 526 3.38 6.97 -27.99
N LEU A 527 4.48 7.65 -28.30
CA LEU A 527 4.77 8.15 -29.64
C LEU A 527 6.06 7.49 -30.13
N VAL A 528 6.03 6.99 -31.36
CA VAL A 528 7.19 6.39 -32.03
C VAL A 528 7.62 7.28 -33.18
N SER A 529 8.90 7.59 -33.25
CA SER A 529 9.46 8.45 -34.29
C SER A 529 10.78 7.87 -34.84
N PRO A 530 10.86 7.61 -36.13
CA PRO A 530 9.78 7.66 -37.13
C PRO A 530 8.77 6.51 -36.96
N PRO A 531 7.54 6.65 -37.49
CA PRO A 531 6.51 5.61 -37.36
C PRO A 531 6.67 4.45 -38.36
N SER A 532 7.56 4.60 -39.36
CA SER A 532 7.93 3.55 -40.28
C SER A 532 9.42 3.64 -40.62
N GLY A 533 9.94 2.55 -41.16
CA GLY A 533 11.32 2.44 -41.60
C GLY A 533 11.77 0.99 -41.76
N HIS A 534 13.05 0.72 -41.68
CA HIS A 534 13.60 -0.61 -41.94
C HIS A 534 14.14 -1.29 -40.68
N ALA A 535 14.38 -2.60 -40.76
CA ALA A 535 15.07 -3.37 -39.73
C ALA A 535 16.45 -2.79 -39.42
N GLY A 536 16.85 -2.77 -38.16
CA GLY A 536 18.10 -2.18 -37.70
C GLY A 536 18.11 -0.64 -37.59
N GLN A 537 17.02 0.03 -37.98
CA GLN A 537 16.90 1.47 -37.81
C GLN A 537 16.74 1.88 -36.35
N GLU A 538 17.43 2.94 -35.92
CA GLU A 538 17.18 3.57 -34.62
C GLU A 538 15.84 4.31 -34.66
N ILE A 539 14.97 4.03 -33.72
CA ILE A 539 13.73 4.74 -33.46
C ILE A 539 13.71 5.30 -32.07
N THR A 540 12.99 6.38 -31.88
CA THR A 540 12.77 6.99 -30.57
C THR A 540 11.34 6.69 -30.12
N ILE A 541 11.19 6.18 -28.90
CA ILE A 541 9.90 5.97 -28.26
C ILE A 541 9.80 6.95 -27.09
N MET A 542 8.76 7.76 -27.09
CA MET A 542 8.42 8.68 -26.00
C MET A 542 7.13 8.20 -25.36
N GLY A 543 7.07 8.20 -24.04
CA GLY A 543 5.89 7.79 -23.29
C GLY A 543 5.48 8.82 -22.25
N GLU A 544 4.18 8.88 -21.98
CA GLU A 544 3.57 9.75 -20.98
C GLU A 544 2.52 9.00 -20.17
N ASN A 545 2.25 9.46 -18.95
CA ASN A 545 1.26 8.90 -18.03
C ASN A 545 1.56 7.45 -17.58
N PHE A 546 2.82 7.06 -17.58
CA PHE A 546 3.30 5.81 -16.97
C PHE A 546 3.51 6.00 -15.46
N ILE A 547 3.95 4.93 -14.79
CA ILE A 547 4.29 5.00 -13.37
C ILE A 547 5.44 6.01 -13.16
N PRO A 548 5.31 7.00 -12.25
CA PRO A 548 6.41 7.90 -11.94
C PRO A 548 7.60 7.18 -11.30
N ASN A 549 8.84 7.54 -11.68
CA ASN A 549 10.09 6.95 -11.18
C ASN A 549 10.17 5.42 -11.22
N GLY A 550 9.34 4.77 -12.06
CA GLY A 550 9.22 3.32 -12.14
C GLY A 550 9.91 2.72 -13.38
N GLU A 551 10.04 1.40 -13.36
CA GLU A 551 10.56 0.66 -14.52
C GLU A 551 9.51 0.56 -15.61
N VAL A 552 9.96 0.76 -16.85
CA VAL A 552 9.16 0.72 -18.07
C VAL A 552 9.84 -0.23 -19.04
N TYR A 553 9.10 -1.19 -19.57
CA TYR A 553 9.58 -2.23 -20.47
C TYR A 553 9.03 -2.03 -21.86
N ILE A 554 9.91 -2.05 -22.87
CA ILE A 554 9.57 -1.88 -24.28
C ILE A 554 9.64 -3.23 -24.99
N ARG A 555 8.57 -3.58 -25.68
CA ARG A 555 8.42 -4.81 -26.44
C ARG A 555 8.06 -4.51 -27.90
N VAL A 556 8.66 -5.24 -28.84
CA VAL A 556 8.31 -5.21 -30.26
C VAL A 556 7.97 -6.63 -30.70
N GLY A 557 6.74 -6.85 -31.10
CA GLY A 557 6.23 -8.20 -31.30
C GLY A 557 6.36 -9.03 -30.04
N ASP A 558 7.09 -10.14 -30.10
CA ASP A 558 7.36 -11.03 -28.95
C ASP A 558 8.69 -10.74 -28.24
N ALA A 559 9.49 -9.82 -28.73
CA ALA A 559 10.81 -9.51 -28.17
C ALA A 559 10.78 -8.33 -27.21
N TYR A 560 11.32 -8.52 -25.99
CA TYR A 560 11.67 -7.43 -25.09
C TYR A 560 12.99 -6.81 -25.52
N LEU A 561 13.00 -5.49 -25.76
CA LEU A 561 14.17 -4.79 -26.29
C LEU A 561 14.87 -3.91 -25.27
N SER A 562 14.15 -3.33 -24.33
CA SER A 562 14.71 -2.37 -23.41
C SER A 562 13.90 -2.31 -22.11
N ALA A 563 14.62 -2.05 -21.00
CA ALA A 563 14.05 -1.61 -19.75
C ALA A 563 14.66 -0.25 -19.40
N ILE A 564 13.81 0.72 -19.12
CA ILE A 564 14.22 2.08 -18.74
C ILE A 564 13.42 2.54 -17.53
N ARG A 565 13.77 3.68 -16.97
CA ARG A 565 13.03 4.28 -15.88
C ARG A 565 12.32 5.55 -16.36
N SER A 566 11.04 5.70 -16.00
CA SER A 566 10.30 6.95 -16.18
C SER A 566 10.81 8.02 -15.20
N ASP A 567 10.56 9.28 -15.52
CA ASP A 567 10.81 10.41 -14.63
C ASP A 567 9.70 10.55 -13.56
N ARG A 568 9.81 11.58 -12.72
CA ARG A 568 8.83 11.88 -11.67
C ARG A 568 7.43 12.20 -12.20
N ASP A 569 7.32 12.60 -13.47
CA ASP A 569 6.05 12.93 -14.13
C ASP A 569 5.49 11.73 -14.92
N GLY A 570 6.10 10.55 -14.79
CA GLY A 570 5.69 9.34 -15.53
C GLY A 570 6.00 9.41 -17.03
N ARG A 571 6.98 10.22 -17.43
CA ARG A 571 7.45 10.35 -18.80
C ARG A 571 8.76 9.62 -18.99
N PHE A 572 8.98 9.16 -20.21
CA PHE A 572 10.28 8.61 -20.63
C PHE A 572 10.55 8.87 -22.09
N GLN A 573 11.83 8.78 -22.44
CA GLN A 573 12.29 8.72 -23.82
C GLN A 573 13.34 7.62 -23.94
N SER A 574 13.18 6.73 -24.92
CA SER A 574 14.10 5.64 -25.20
C SER A 574 14.43 5.60 -26.68
N LYS A 575 15.69 5.29 -26.98
CA LYS A 575 16.15 4.96 -28.33
C LYS A 575 16.41 3.46 -28.39
N ILE A 576 15.79 2.81 -29.34
CA ILE A 576 15.96 1.39 -29.62
C ILE A 576 16.25 1.14 -31.09
N PHE A 577 16.90 0.03 -31.37
CA PHE A 577 17.04 -0.43 -32.73
C PHE A 577 15.93 -1.44 -33.04
N MET A 578 15.24 -1.22 -34.16
CA MET A 578 14.22 -2.15 -34.63
C MET A 578 14.87 -3.52 -34.87
N PRO A 579 14.30 -4.62 -34.35
CA PRO A 579 14.84 -5.95 -34.62
C PRO A 579 14.75 -6.30 -36.11
N ILE A 580 15.41 -7.38 -36.52
CA ILE A 580 15.32 -7.89 -37.88
C ILE A 580 13.93 -8.52 -38.06
N LEU A 581 13.09 -7.82 -38.79
CA LEU A 581 11.69 -8.16 -39.02
C LEU A 581 11.41 -8.16 -40.53
N GLY A 582 10.44 -8.96 -40.97
CA GLY A 582 9.94 -8.89 -42.34
C GLY A 582 9.15 -7.59 -42.59
N GLU A 583 8.65 -7.42 -43.82
CA GLU A 583 7.76 -6.29 -44.16
C GLU A 583 6.41 -6.42 -43.44
N GLY A 584 5.91 -5.31 -42.90
CA GLY A 584 4.59 -5.25 -42.33
C GLY A 584 4.51 -4.45 -41.02
N PRO A 585 3.31 -4.39 -40.45
CA PRO A 585 3.09 -3.69 -39.19
C PRO A 585 3.55 -4.55 -38.01
N TYR A 586 4.36 -3.94 -37.14
CA TYR A 586 4.80 -4.55 -35.87
C TYR A 586 4.28 -3.75 -34.71
N LYS A 587 3.64 -4.45 -33.79
CA LYS A 587 3.14 -3.89 -32.54
C LYS A 587 4.31 -3.52 -31.66
N ILE A 588 4.39 -2.26 -31.27
CA ILE A 588 5.23 -1.77 -30.17
C ILE A 588 4.36 -1.62 -28.95
N GLU A 589 4.71 -2.31 -27.90
CA GLU A 589 4.01 -2.31 -26.62
C GLU A 589 4.96 -1.83 -25.54
N VAL A 590 4.46 -0.94 -24.70
CA VAL A 590 5.17 -0.43 -23.53
C VAL A 590 4.36 -0.73 -22.30
N ILE A 591 4.99 -1.36 -21.30
CA ILE A 591 4.36 -1.78 -20.06
C ILE A 591 5.23 -1.29 -18.90
N ASP A 592 4.64 -0.63 -17.91
CA ASP A 592 5.36 -0.29 -16.69
C ASP A 592 5.22 -1.36 -15.59
N ALA A 593 6.00 -1.20 -14.52
CA ALA A 593 6.01 -2.13 -13.39
C ALA A 593 4.65 -2.24 -12.66
N SER A 594 3.78 -1.24 -12.78
CA SER A 594 2.43 -1.26 -12.21
C SER A 594 1.37 -1.85 -13.15
N GLY A 595 1.77 -2.26 -14.35
CA GLY A 595 0.88 -2.83 -15.37
C GLY A 595 0.17 -1.79 -16.24
N ASN A 596 0.53 -0.50 -16.18
CA ASN A 596 0.09 0.47 -17.17
C ASN A 596 0.67 0.10 -18.53
N ARG A 597 -0.17 0.18 -19.57
CA ARG A 597 0.18 -0.30 -20.93
C ARG A 597 -0.25 0.71 -21.97
N ALA A 598 0.62 0.95 -22.94
CA ALA A 598 0.30 1.66 -24.19
C ALA A 598 0.87 0.89 -25.37
N GLU A 599 0.21 0.99 -26.51
CA GLU A 599 0.63 0.32 -27.73
C GLU A 599 0.47 1.19 -28.97
N THR A 600 1.30 0.94 -29.95
CA THR A 600 1.23 1.54 -31.29
C THR A 600 1.82 0.57 -32.30
N TYR A 601 1.80 0.94 -33.57
CA TYR A 601 2.37 0.11 -34.63
C TYR A 601 3.51 0.87 -35.31
N PHE A 602 4.55 0.12 -35.65
CA PHE A 602 5.63 0.54 -36.52
C PHE A 602 5.53 -0.26 -37.80
N TYR A 603 5.55 0.40 -38.96
CA TYR A 603 5.56 -0.29 -40.23
C TYR A 603 7.00 -0.53 -40.69
N CYS A 604 7.41 -1.81 -40.73
CA CYS A 604 8.72 -2.18 -41.26
C CYS A 604 8.66 -2.29 -42.76
N GLU A 605 9.47 -1.47 -43.45
CA GLU A 605 9.62 -1.44 -44.91
C GLU A 605 10.74 -2.41 -45.28
N LEU A 606 10.55 -3.11 -46.39
CA LEU A 606 11.59 -3.91 -46.99
C LEU A 606 12.32 -3.10 -48.07
N GLY A 607 13.55 -2.75 -47.77
CA GLY A 607 14.50 -2.22 -48.77
C GLY A 607 15.62 -3.24 -49.00
N ILE A 608 16.18 -3.27 -50.20
CA ILE A 608 17.40 -4.04 -50.54
C ILE A 608 18.54 -3.66 -49.59
N ASP A 609 18.67 -2.37 -49.29
CA ASP A 609 19.64 -1.80 -48.34
C ASP A 609 19.49 -2.36 -46.91
N THR A 610 18.31 -2.87 -46.55
CA THR A 610 18.03 -3.41 -45.22
C THR A 610 18.63 -4.79 -45.06
N LEU A 611 18.61 -5.60 -46.10
CA LEU A 611 19.22 -6.91 -46.14
C LEU A 611 20.73 -6.82 -46.06
N GLU A 612 21.35 -5.93 -46.82
CA GLU A 612 22.80 -5.68 -46.78
C GLU A 612 23.27 -5.20 -45.40
N LYS A 613 22.55 -4.21 -44.81
CA LYS A 613 22.86 -3.69 -43.46
C LYS A 613 22.67 -4.74 -42.38
N SER A 614 21.67 -5.61 -42.51
CA SER A 614 21.43 -6.71 -41.55
C SER A 614 22.51 -7.77 -41.61
N ILE A 615 22.99 -8.08 -42.80
CA ILE A 615 24.13 -8.97 -43.04
C ILE A 615 25.40 -8.37 -42.45
N ASP A 616 25.64 -7.06 -42.66
CA ASP A 616 26.79 -6.35 -42.10
C ASP A 616 26.78 -6.24 -40.58
N LEU A 617 25.60 -6.07 -39.97
CA LEU A 617 25.44 -6.06 -38.53
C LEU A 617 25.71 -7.45 -37.93
N MET A 618 25.22 -8.50 -38.57
CA MET A 618 25.50 -9.87 -38.18
C MET A 618 27.00 -10.22 -38.33
N LYS A 619 27.65 -9.76 -39.39
CA LYS A 619 29.11 -9.87 -39.57
C LYS A 619 29.86 -9.17 -38.42
N LYS A 620 29.51 -7.95 -38.07
CA LYS A 620 30.14 -7.18 -36.99
C LYS A 620 29.95 -7.82 -35.60
N GLU A 621 28.76 -8.36 -35.31
CA GLU A 621 28.57 -9.07 -34.04
C GLU A 621 29.28 -10.43 -34.02
N PHE A 622 29.38 -11.09 -35.14
CA PHE A 622 30.14 -12.33 -35.30
C PHE A 622 31.65 -12.09 -35.12
N ASP A 623 32.19 -11.01 -35.72
CA ASP A 623 33.58 -10.60 -35.55
C ASP A 623 33.91 -10.17 -34.12
N LYS A 624 32.98 -9.54 -33.42
CA LYS A 624 33.10 -9.22 -31.97
C LYS A 624 33.20 -10.48 -31.10
N ILE A 625 32.46 -11.50 -31.45
CA ILE A 625 32.48 -12.78 -30.71
C ILE A 625 33.80 -13.51 -30.96
N ILE A 626 34.33 -13.43 -32.17
CA ILE A 626 35.58 -14.08 -32.58
C ILE A 626 36.80 -13.26 -32.19
N GLY A 627 36.79 -11.94 -32.34
CA GLY A 627 37.91 -11.06 -31.99
C GLY A 627 38.30 -11.04 -30.51
N LYS A 628 37.47 -11.64 -29.65
CA LYS A 628 37.81 -11.92 -28.24
C LYS A 628 38.64 -13.23 -28.03
N THR A 629 38.97 -13.94 -29.09
CA THR A 629 39.87 -15.09 -29.05
C THR A 629 41.25 -14.71 -29.62
N THR A 630 42.23 -14.58 -28.76
CA THR A 630 43.65 -14.33 -29.12
C THR A 630 44.16 -15.32 -30.20
N PRO A 631 44.92 -14.86 -31.18
CA PRO A 631 45.55 -15.75 -32.21
C PRO A 631 46.63 -16.56 -31.56
N GLY A 632 46.43 -17.82 -31.38
CA GLY A 632 47.41 -18.76 -30.92
C GLY A 632 47.11 -20.16 -31.42
N ASN A 633 47.80 -20.56 -32.47
CA ASN A 633 47.85 -21.90 -33.07
C ASN A 633 46.57 -22.49 -33.65
N ILE A 634 46.40 -22.30 -34.93
CA ILE A 634 45.41 -22.94 -35.83
C ILE A 634 45.76 -24.42 -35.96
N SER A 635 45.10 -25.30 -35.23
CA SER A 635 45.14 -26.75 -35.51
C SER A 635 43.96 -27.55 -34.89
N SER A 636 42.76 -26.99 -34.73
CA SER A 636 41.64 -27.77 -34.18
C SER A 636 40.59 -28.05 -35.26
N PRO A 637 39.83 -29.17 -35.19
CA PRO A 637 38.73 -29.46 -36.11
C PRO A 637 37.64 -28.39 -36.13
N ALA A 638 37.52 -27.56 -35.09
CA ALA A 638 36.58 -26.48 -34.99
C ALA A 638 36.92 -25.30 -35.93
N ASP A 639 38.23 -25.06 -36.19
CA ASP A 639 38.67 -23.97 -37.06
C ASP A 639 38.42 -24.31 -38.54
N LYS A 640 38.50 -25.58 -38.93
CA LYS A 640 38.13 -26.05 -40.28
C LYS A 640 36.64 -25.93 -40.55
N SER A 641 35.82 -26.25 -39.57
CA SER A 641 34.36 -26.07 -39.67
C SER A 641 33.95 -24.60 -39.79
N TYR A 642 34.70 -23.70 -39.19
CA TYR A 642 34.51 -22.27 -39.26
C TYR A 642 34.86 -21.72 -40.66
N GLU A 643 36.00 -22.11 -41.23
CA GLU A 643 36.38 -21.72 -42.60
C GLU A 643 35.40 -22.26 -43.63
N GLU A 644 34.86 -23.48 -43.45
CA GLU A 644 33.82 -24.04 -44.29
C GLU A 644 32.50 -23.28 -44.22
N VAL A 645 32.11 -22.80 -43.02
CA VAL A 645 30.91 -21.96 -42.83
C VAL A 645 31.10 -20.60 -43.50
N LEU A 646 32.26 -19.93 -43.34
CA LEU A 646 32.56 -18.69 -44.01
C LEU A 646 32.60 -18.82 -45.54
N LYS A 647 33.11 -19.93 -46.02
CA LYS A 647 33.10 -20.25 -47.46
C LYS A 647 31.70 -20.47 -47.99
N SER A 648 30.86 -21.12 -47.21
CA SER A 648 29.44 -21.38 -47.54
C SER A 648 28.65 -20.05 -47.53
N LEU A 649 28.94 -19.15 -46.59
CA LEU A 649 28.33 -17.83 -46.51
C LEU A 649 28.66 -16.97 -47.76
N ARG A 650 29.91 -16.94 -48.20
CA ARG A 650 30.33 -16.22 -49.42
C ARG A 650 29.66 -16.80 -50.68
N ILE A 651 29.57 -18.14 -50.77
CA ILE A 651 28.91 -18.78 -51.90
C ILE A 651 27.39 -18.43 -51.90
N LEU A 652 26.80 -18.22 -50.74
CA LEU A 652 25.40 -17.87 -50.64
C LEU A 652 25.17 -16.39 -50.96
N GLU A 653 26.10 -15.49 -50.58
CA GLU A 653 26.12 -14.07 -50.96
C GLU A 653 26.16 -13.94 -52.49
N ASP A 654 27.10 -14.62 -53.15
CA ASP A 654 27.21 -14.62 -54.62
C ASP A 654 25.95 -15.15 -55.31
N LYS A 655 25.27 -16.12 -54.69
CA LYS A 655 24.00 -16.66 -55.22
C LYS A 655 22.85 -15.71 -55.03
N ILE A 656 22.80 -14.98 -53.90
CA ILE A 656 21.77 -13.96 -53.61
C ILE A 656 21.90 -12.81 -54.61
N GLU A 657 23.12 -12.26 -54.83
CA GLU A 657 23.38 -11.23 -55.83
C GLU A 657 22.93 -11.64 -57.22
N LYS A 658 23.14 -12.92 -57.58
CA LYS A 658 22.75 -13.45 -58.89
C LYS A 658 21.25 -13.60 -59.02
N LEU A 659 20.55 -13.94 -57.94
CA LEU A 659 19.09 -14.10 -57.91
C LEU A 659 18.34 -12.77 -57.89
N GLU A 660 18.93 -11.71 -57.31
CA GLU A 660 18.39 -10.33 -57.33
C GLU A 660 18.32 -9.75 -58.75
N SER A 661 19.17 -10.22 -59.64
CA SER A 661 19.17 -9.74 -61.00
C SER A 661 18.06 -10.37 -61.90
N GLU A 662 17.38 -11.42 -61.49
CA GLU A 662 16.57 -12.27 -62.39
C GLU A 662 15.06 -12.20 -62.29
N SER A 663 14.41 -11.65 -61.30
CA SER A 663 12.96 -11.29 -61.28
C SER A 663 12.25 -11.27 -59.90
N SER A 664 11.07 -10.63 -59.83
CA SER A 664 10.20 -10.44 -58.69
C SER A 664 9.69 -11.75 -58.02
N TYR A 665 9.69 -12.86 -58.72
CA TYR A 665 9.28 -14.17 -58.17
C TYR A 665 10.35 -14.81 -57.26
N MET A 666 11.61 -14.44 -57.48
CA MET A 666 12.75 -15.01 -56.72
C MET A 666 12.96 -14.35 -55.37
N LYS A 667 12.28 -13.25 -55.06
CA LYS A 667 12.34 -12.59 -53.71
C LYS A 667 11.89 -13.55 -52.63
N ASN A 668 10.84 -14.31 -52.84
CA ASN A 668 10.33 -15.29 -51.85
C ASN A 668 11.28 -16.47 -51.60
N VAL A 669 12.09 -16.84 -52.58
CA VAL A 669 13.10 -17.91 -52.45
C VAL A 669 14.31 -17.39 -51.65
N SER A 670 14.68 -16.12 -51.80
CA SER A 670 15.74 -15.45 -51.02
C SER A 670 15.36 -15.39 -49.53
N TYR A 671 14.09 -15.20 -49.17
CA TYR A 671 13.60 -15.27 -47.80
C TYR A 671 13.75 -16.65 -47.16
N LEU A 672 13.41 -17.71 -47.90
CA LEU A 672 13.54 -19.05 -47.37
C LEU A 672 15.02 -19.38 -47.11
N LEU A 673 15.91 -18.96 -48.01
CA LEU A 673 17.35 -19.16 -47.87
C LEU A 673 17.94 -18.38 -46.70
N LEU A 674 17.49 -17.13 -46.45
CA LEU A 674 17.92 -16.32 -45.32
C LEU A 674 17.44 -16.91 -43.98
N THR A 675 16.24 -17.42 -43.94
CA THR A 675 15.71 -18.12 -42.74
C THR A 675 16.52 -19.37 -42.42
N VAL A 676 16.88 -20.14 -43.42
CA VAL A 676 17.75 -21.34 -43.29
C VAL A 676 19.16 -20.91 -42.81
N LEU A 677 19.68 -19.83 -43.31
CA LEU A 677 20.98 -19.30 -42.92
C LEU A 677 21.00 -18.84 -41.44
N ALA A 678 19.96 -18.13 -41.00
CA ALA A 678 19.80 -17.73 -39.60
C ALA A 678 19.72 -18.94 -38.65
N ILE A 679 18.98 -19.96 -39.05
CA ILE A 679 18.90 -21.22 -38.28
C ILE A 679 20.26 -21.91 -38.21
N LEU A 680 21.01 -21.98 -39.30
CA LEU A 680 22.37 -22.56 -39.34
C LEU A 680 23.34 -21.77 -38.43
N CYS A 681 23.29 -20.44 -38.42
CA CYS A 681 24.07 -19.62 -37.53
C CYS A 681 23.75 -19.90 -36.05
N ILE A 682 22.47 -20.02 -35.69
CA ILE A 682 22.04 -20.38 -34.33
C ILE A 682 22.55 -21.78 -33.94
N VAL A 683 22.48 -22.73 -34.82
CA VAL A 683 22.98 -24.12 -34.58
C VAL A 683 24.48 -24.11 -34.34
N VAL A 684 25.25 -23.35 -35.14
CA VAL A 684 26.70 -23.22 -34.97
C VAL A 684 27.04 -22.54 -33.63
N LEU A 685 26.29 -21.48 -33.24
CA LEU A 685 26.45 -20.83 -31.93
C LEU A 685 26.17 -21.78 -30.76
N ILE A 686 25.15 -22.63 -30.87
CA ILE A 686 24.83 -23.66 -29.87
C ILE A 686 25.93 -24.72 -29.80
N LEU A 687 26.47 -25.14 -30.93
CA LEU A 687 27.56 -26.14 -31.00
C LEU A 687 28.86 -25.58 -30.40
N VAL A 688 29.22 -24.34 -30.70
CA VAL A 688 30.37 -23.63 -30.10
C VAL A 688 30.17 -23.43 -28.60
N TRP A 689 28.96 -23.10 -28.15
CA TRP A 689 28.66 -22.97 -26.72
C TRP A 689 28.73 -24.31 -25.99
N ARG A 690 28.21 -25.39 -26.55
CA ARG A 690 28.32 -26.77 -26.01
C ARG A 690 29.77 -27.24 -25.94
N TYR A 691 30.56 -26.97 -26.96
CA TYR A 691 31.99 -27.31 -26.97
C TYR A 691 32.79 -26.56 -25.91
N ARG A 692 32.47 -25.24 -25.70
CA ARG A 692 33.11 -24.46 -24.62
C ARG A 692 32.72 -24.95 -23.23
N ARG A 693 31.51 -25.42 -23.05
CA ARG A 693 31.03 -25.99 -21.80
C ARG A 693 31.72 -27.35 -21.49
N ALA A 694 31.80 -28.21 -22.46
CA ALA A 694 32.47 -29.50 -22.34
C ALA A 694 34.01 -29.41 -22.12
N LYS A 695 34.64 -28.26 -22.35
CA LYS A 695 36.04 -27.98 -22.12
C LYS A 695 36.30 -27.32 -20.75
N LYS A 696 35.23 -26.95 -20.03
CA LYS A 696 35.29 -26.39 -18.66
C LYS A 696 34.89 -27.40 -17.58
N GLU A 697 34.24 -28.49 -17.96
CA GLU A 697 34.09 -29.72 -17.19
C GLU A 697 35.25 -30.68 -17.50
#